data_62dda9741e9790cf0f5925a999905803
#
_entry.id   62dda9741e9790cf0f5925a999905803
#
_cell.length_a   1.000
_cell.length_b   1.000
_cell.length_c   1.000
_cell.angle_alpha   90.00
_cell.angle_beta   90.00
_cell.angle_gamma   90.00
#
_symmetry.space_group_name_H-M   'P 1'
#
loop_
_entity.id
_entity.type
_entity.pdbx_description
1 polymer ?
#
loop_
_entity_poly.entity_id
_entity_poly.type
_entity_poly.pdbx_seq_one_letter_code
_entity_poly.pdbx_strand_id
1 'polypeptide(L)'
;YIATFRHHPTQPNPTITSEEGRKKRTPSEPTPPPRPEPDLHPSFLLRLPLLFLLRRKQAGTGRHSDLSAPSSPRAPNPPLVNVAPPEERTSDGIAGRARGLGAPPPARPRRRRRPLRRLRPPLQARRPRPALRQQGRPLPQPQSETYRYFDLPFCSPEKVKEKSEALGEVLNGDRLVDAPYKLDFRTDHDSKAVCPKKLTKEDVAKFRNAVAKDYYFQMYYDDLPLWGFIGKVEKGGKPDPSEWKYYLYRHIIFDILYNNDRVIEINVHTDQSALVDLTEDKEVNVDFLYTVKWKETPTPFEKRMEKYSSSSNMPHHLEVHWFSIINSCVTVLLLTGFLATILMRVLKNDFVKYAHDEEAADDQEESGWKYIHGDVFRFPKNKSLFSAALGTGTQLFALTTFIFLLALVGVFYPYNRGALFTALVVIYALTSGIAGYIATSFYCQLEGTNWVRNLLLTGCLFCGPLFLTFCFLNTVAIAYSATAALPFGTICVIVLIWTLVTFPLLVLGGIAGKNSKSEFQAPCRTTKYPREIPPLPWYRTTVPQMAMAGFLPFSAIYIELYYIFASVWGHRIYTIYSILFIVFIILLIVTAFITVALTYFQLAAEDHEWWWRSFLCGGSTGFFVYGYCLYYYYARSDMSGFMQTSFFFGYMACICYAFFLMLGMVGFRAALFFVRHIYKSIKCE
;
A
#
# COMPACT_ATOMS: atom_id res chain seq x y z
N TYR A 1 -13.83 -0.33 4.40
CA TYR A 1 -13.72 -1.23 5.58
C TYR A 1 -14.58 -2.45 5.31
N ILE A 2 -13.98 -3.62 5.36
CA ILE A 2 -14.56 -4.93 5.05
C ILE A 2 -14.48 -5.79 6.30
N ALA A 3 -15.59 -6.39 6.70
CA ALA A 3 -15.67 -7.30 7.82
C ALA A 3 -15.75 -8.77 7.36
N THR A 4 -15.23 -9.68 8.17
CA THR A 4 -14.93 -11.08 7.86
C THR A 4 -15.90 -12.11 8.38
N PHE A 5 -16.03 -13.24 7.66
CA PHE A 5 -16.27 -14.58 8.24
C PHE A 5 -15.48 -15.67 7.48
N ARG A 6 -15.03 -16.71 8.22
CA ARG A 6 -14.26 -17.84 7.71
C ARG A 6 -15.14 -18.84 6.96
N HIS A 7 -14.61 -19.38 5.85
CA HIS A 7 -15.09 -20.63 5.27
C HIS A 7 -13.95 -21.63 5.13
N HIS A 8 -14.23 -22.90 5.40
CA HIS A 8 -13.37 -24.05 5.11
C HIS A 8 -13.42 -24.37 3.59
N PRO A 9 -12.31 -24.74 2.95
CA PRO A 9 -12.29 -25.04 1.53
C PRO A 9 -12.87 -26.44 1.26
N THR A 10 -13.82 -26.52 0.35
CA THR A 10 -14.23 -27.77 -0.31
C THR A 10 -13.35 -27.96 -1.56
N GLN A 11 -12.66 -29.08 -1.60
CA GLN A 11 -11.89 -29.51 -2.76
C GLN A 11 -12.79 -29.77 -3.99
N PRO A 12 -12.31 -29.49 -5.21
CA PRO A 12 -13.03 -29.87 -6.43
C PRO A 12 -12.81 -31.35 -6.73
N ASN A 13 -13.89 -32.07 -7.01
CA ASN A 13 -13.87 -33.44 -7.50
C ASN A 13 -13.42 -33.49 -8.97
N PRO A 14 -12.57 -34.46 -9.33
CA PRO A 14 -12.27 -34.74 -10.74
C PRO A 14 -13.37 -35.54 -11.39
N THR A 15 -13.68 -35.21 -12.63
CA THR A 15 -14.54 -35.92 -13.58
C THR A 15 -14.14 -37.38 -13.75
N ILE A 16 -15.10 -38.28 -13.55
CA ILE A 16 -14.98 -39.72 -13.75
C ILE A 16 -15.39 -40.04 -15.20
N THR A 17 -14.47 -40.55 -15.98
CA THR A 17 -14.77 -41.38 -17.16
C THR A 17 -14.69 -42.83 -16.71
N SER A 18 -15.74 -43.56 -17.09
CA SER A 18 -15.94 -44.97 -16.84
C SER A 18 -14.95 -45.87 -17.57
N GLU A 19 -14.37 -46.85 -16.88
CA GLU A 19 -14.18 -48.19 -17.43
C GLU A 19 -14.02 -49.26 -16.34
N GLU A 20 -14.62 -50.41 -16.58
CA GLU A 20 -14.80 -51.55 -15.71
C GLU A 20 -13.51 -52.29 -15.34
N GLY A 21 -13.47 -52.84 -14.13
CA GLY A 21 -12.40 -53.77 -13.76
C GLY A 21 -12.51 -54.30 -12.32
N ARG A 22 -13.29 -55.36 -12.19
CA ARG A 22 -13.46 -56.24 -11.01
C ARG A 22 -12.16 -56.79 -10.43
N LYS A 23 -11.80 -56.58 -9.13
CA LYS A 23 -11.21 -57.65 -8.27
C LYS A 23 -11.00 -57.25 -6.81
N LYS A 24 -11.60 -58.12 -5.97
CA LYS A 24 -11.25 -58.62 -4.62
C LYS A 24 -10.78 -57.70 -3.47
N ARG A 25 -11.57 -57.79 -2.40
CA ARG A 25 -11.36 -57.34 -1.02
C ARG A 25 -10.17 -57.99 -0.33
N THR A 26 -9.39 -57.22 0.43
CA THR A 26 -8.75 -57.62 1.68
C THR A 26 -8.71 -56.46 2.66
N PRO A 27 -8.62 -56.69 3.99
CA PRO A 27 -9.13 -55.76 4.99
C PRO A 27 -8.11 -54.71 5.48
N SER A 28 -8.69 -53.67 6.00
CA SER A 28 -8.16 -52.43 6.53
C SER A 28 -7.06 -52.52 7.59
N GLU A 29 -5.97 -51.75 7.37
CA GLU A 29 -5.09 -51.25 8.42
C GLU A 29 -5.48 -49.81 8.81
N PRO A 30 -5.29 -49.39 10.09
CA PRO A 30 -5.69 -48.08 10.56
C PRO A 30 -4.68 -46.99 10.11
N THR A 31 -5.20 -45.89 9.57
CA THR A 31 -4.46 -44.69 9.21
C THR A 31 -3.84 -44.01 10.43
N PRO A 32 -2.55 -43.61 10.36
CA PRO A 32 -1.94 -42.80 11.42
C PRO A 32 -2.45 -41.34 11.40
N PRO A 33 -2.40 -40.64 12.55
CA PRO A 33 -2.88 -39.27 12.65
C PRO A 33 -2.04 -38.29 11.78
N PRO A 34 -2.62 -37.16 11.33
CA PRO A 34 -1.93 -36.20 10.52
C PRO A 34 -0.77 -35.55 11.29
N ARG A 35 0.39 -35.50 10.64
CA ARG A 35 1.56 -34.78 11.17
C ARG A 35 1.27 -33.28 11.24
N PRO A 36 1.73 -32.57 12.26
CA PRO A 36 1.64 -31.13 12.31
C PRO A 36 2.50 -30.52 11.20
N GLU A 37 1.95 -29.53 10.50
CA GLU A 37 2.68 -28.70 9.55
C GLU A 37 3.86 -28.01 10.23
N PRO A 38 5.04 -27.92 9.58
CA PRO A 38 6.16 -27.21 10.16
C PRO A 38 5.87 -25.70 10.12
N ASP A 39 5.74 -25.11 11.29
CA ASP A 39 5.83 -23.66 11.47
C ASP A 39 7.16 -23.19 10.93
N LEU A 40 7.13 -22.51 9.76
CA LEU A 40 8.28 -21.82 9.20
C LEU A 40 8.59 -20.61 10.08
N HIS A 41 9.39 -20.83 11.09
CA HIS A 41 9.93 -19.77 11.95
C HIS A 41 10.73 -18.77 11.08
N PRO A 42 10.53 -17.44 11.26
CA PRO A 42 11.21 -16.40 10.47
C PRO A 42 12.75 -16.45 10.49
N SER A 43 13.32 -17.20 11.43
CA SER A 43 14.77 -17.40 11.59
C SER A 43 15.44 -18.20 10.45
N PHE A 44 14.68 -18.89 9.59
CA PHE A 44 15.27 -19.66 8.49
C PHE A 44 15.65 -18.80 7.29
N LEU A 45 14.93 -17.72 7.03
CA LEU A 45 15.22 -16.81 5.92
C LEU A 45 16.41 -15.87 6.16
N LEU A 46 16.80 -15.68 7.42
CA LEU A 46 17.94 -14.84 7.81
C LEU A 46 19.31 -15.55 7.78
N ARG A 47 19.33 -16.88 7.66
CA ARG A 47 20.60 -17.67 7.66
C ARG A 47 21.28 -17.80 6.31
N LEU A 48 20.57 -17.65 5.19
CA LEU A 48 21.17 -17.84 3.86
C LEU A 48 22.20 -16.76 3.46
N PRO A 49 22.03 -15.46 3.68
CA PRO A 49 23.03 -14.47 3.26
C PRO A 49 24.29 -14.46 4.17
N LEU A 50 24.18 -14.88 5.43
CA LEU A 50 25.35 -14.91 6.33
C LEU A 50 26.32 -16.04 6.02
N LEU A 51 25.85 -17.19 5.55
CA LEU A 51 26.67 -18.35 5.20
C LEU A 51 27.56 -18.10 3.97
N PHE A 52 27.14 -17.23 3.04
CA PHE A 52 27.94 -16.89 1.86
C PHE A 52 29.10 -15.93 2.16
N LEU A 53 28.95 -15.08 3.18
CA LEU A 53 29.99 -14.12 3.58
C LEU A 53 31.05 -14.72 4.52
N LEU A 54 30.72 -15.76 5.30
CA LEU A 54 31.61 -16.37 6.26
C LEU A 54 32.51 -17.48 5.64
N ARG A 55 32.15 -18.08 4.50
CA ARG A 55 32.94 -19.16 3.88
C ARG A 55 34.20 -18.70 3.16
N ARG A 56 34.45 -17.38 3.04
CA ARG A 56 35.65 -16.82 2.35
C ARG A 56 36.82 -16.49 3.25
N LYS A 57 36.76 -16.77 4.58
CA LYS A 57 37.81 -16.43 5.55
C LYS A 57 38.64 -17.61 6.09
N GLN A 58 38.48 -18.83 5.54
CA GLN A 58 39.21 -20.01 6.00
C GLN A 58 40.17 -20.62 4.95
N ALA A 59 40.76 -19.83 4.10
CA ALA A 59 41.88 -20.30 3.26
C ALA A 59 43.00 -19.28 3.31
N GLY A 60 43.94 -19.49 4.21
CA GLY A 60 45.23 -18.81 4.18
C GLY A 60 45.77 -18.37 5.54
N THR A 61 46.68 -19.13 5.99
CA THR A 61 47.90 -18.91 6.79
C THR A 61 47.87 -19.42 8.21
N GLY A 62 48.57 -20.53 8.37
CA GLY A 62 49.14 -20.93 9.66
C GLY A 62 50.47 -20.24 9.93
N ARG A 63 50.68 -19.90 11.17
CA ARG A 63 51.92 -20.11 11.96
C ARG A 63 51.94 -19.30 13.27
N HIS A 64 52.06 -20.07 14.33
CA HIS A 64 52.80 -19.82 15.63
C HIS A 64 52.92 -18.38 16.16
N SER A 65 52.58 -18.12 17.41
CA SER A 65 53.25 -18.57 18.65
C SER A 65 52.58 -17.90 19.87
N ASP A 66 52.59 -18.66 20.94
CA ASP A 66 52.43 -18.40 22.37
C ASP A 66 52.56 -16.98 22.96
N LEU A 67 51.70 -16.66 23.96
CA LEU A 67 52.07 -16.45 25.37
C LEU A 67 51.06 -15.54 26.12
N SER A 68 50.57 -16.11 27.23
CA SER A 68 50.26 -15.50 28.54
C SER A 68 49.22 -14.38 28.71
N ALA A 69 48.20 -14.73 29.52
CA ALA A 69 47.39 -13.80 30.32
C ALA A 69 48.25 -13.18 31.46
N PRO A 70 47.82 -12.07 32.10
CA PRO A 70 46.94 -12.20 33.24
C PRO A 70 45.94 -11.04 33.56
N SER A 71 44.91 -11.44 34.34
CA SER A 71 44.26 -10.74 35.47
C SER A 71 43.59 -9.39 35.34
N SER A 72 42.30 -9.45 35.74
CA SER A 72 41.43 -8.34 36.16
C SER A 72 41.94 -7.56 37.40
N PRO A 73 41.35 -6.36 37.69
CA PRO A 73 40.43 -6.29 38.83
C PRO A 73 39.21 -5.31 38.69
N ARG A 74 38.19 -5.71 39.46
CA ARG A 74 36.98 -5.10 40.02
C ARG A 74 36.94 -3.58 40.26
N ALA A 75 35.75 -3.03 39.91
CA ALA A 75 34.77 -2.11 40.56
C ALA A 75 35.27 -0.95 41.50
N PRO A 76 34.47 0.13 41.70
CA PRO A 76 33.17 0.13 42.37
C PRO A 76 32.10 1.17 41.86
N ASN A 77 30.85 0.94 42.23
CA ASN A 77 29.74 1.93 42.25
C ASN A 77 29.92 2.92 43.41
N PRO A 78 29.39 4.17 43.34
CA PRO A 78 28.25 4.62 44.16
C PRO A 78 27.43 5.78 43.54
N PRO A 79 26.55 6.47 44.28
CA PRO A 79 25.27 6.12 44.88
C PRO A 79 24.12 7.05 44.39
N LEU A 80 22.90 6.66 44.77
CA LEU A 80 21.62 7.39 44.66
C LEU A 80 21.61 8.70 45.47
N VAL A 81 21.01 9.76 44.88
CA VAL A 81 20.47 10.89 45.65
C VAL A 81 19.07 11.22 45.11
N ASN A 82 18.09 11.09 46.02
CA ASN A 82 16.74 11.62 45.94
C ASN A 82 16.74 13.11 46.17
N VAL A 83 15.95 13.89 45.42
CA VAL A 83 15.39 15.18 45.91
C VAL A 83 13.98 15.38 45.34
N ALA A 84 13.06 15.65 46.27
CA ALA A 84 11.67 15.96 46.08
C ALA A 84 11.41 17.46 45.74
N PRO A 85 10.13 17.84 45.35
CA PRO A 85 9.81 19.16 44.83
C PRO A 85 9.47 20.18 45.93
N PRO A 86 9.49 21.48 45.70
CA PRO A 86 8.82 22.44 46.56
C PRO A 86 7.65 23.20 45.92
N GLU A 87 6.77 23.53 46.86
CA GLU A 87 5.47 24.17 46.85
C GLU A 87 5.42 25.60 46.34
N GLU A 88 4.16 26.02 46.08
CA GLU A 88 3.62 27.37 45.89
C GLU A 88 4.01 28.37 46.98
N ARG A 89 4.16 29.63 46.61
CA ARG A 89 3.75 30.78 47.44
C ARG A 89 3.38 32.03 46.64
N THR A 90 2.23 32.53 46.97
CA THR A 90 1.62 33.84 46.72
C THR A 90 2.39 35.01 47.39
N SER A 91 2.35 36.21 46.79
CA SER A 91 1.84 37.44 47.41
C SER A 91 2.21 38.73 46.64
N ASP A 92 1.18 39.48 46.36
CA ASP A 92 0.95 40.92 46.57
C ASP A 92 2.08 41.97 46.46
N GLY A 93 1.74 43.02 45.67
CA GLY A 93 1.74 44.37 46.20
C GLY A 93 2.65 45.41 45.53
N ILE A 94 1.99 46.50 45.18
CA ILE A 94 2.41 47.92 45.29
C ILE A 94 2.82 48.66 44.00
N ALA A 95 2.08 49.73 43.88
CA ALA A 95 2.01 50.79 42.90
C ALA A 95 3.28 51.65 42.73
N GLY A 96 3.43 52.26 41.55
CA GLY A 96 4.37 53.36 41.31
C GLY A 96 4.12 54.06 39.98
N ARG A 97 3.65 55.27 40.07
CA ARG A 97 3.24 56.27 39.07
C ARG A 97 4.44 56.88 38.34
N ALA A 98 4.41 57.08 37.00
CA ALA A 98 4.68 58.37 36.34
C ALA A 98 4.60 58.33 34.82
N ARG A 99 3.72 59.14 34.28
CA ARG A 99 3.72 60.05 33.10
C ARG A 99 4.62 59.70 31.91
N GLY A 100 4.04 59.36 30.69
CA GLY A 100 3.58 60.37 29.72
C GLY A 100 4.49 60.40 28.53
N LEU A 101 3.98 59.96 27.38
CA LEU A 101 4.12 60.58 26.08
C LEU A 101 3.59 59.64 24.97
N GLY A 102 2.65 60.18 24.19
CA GLY A 102 2.30 59.88 22.80
C GLY A 102 2.15 58.44 22.35
N ALA A 103 0.92 57.92 22.36
CA ALA A 103 0.55 56.65 21.68
C ALA A 103 0.14 56.91 20.23
N PRO A 104 0.62 56.12 19.24
CA PRO A 104 -0.08 55.94 17.98
C PRO A 104 -1.23 54.93 18.14
N PRO A 105 -2.27 54.97 17.29
CA PRO A 105 -3.49 54.19 17.48
C PRO A 105 -3.31 52.71 17.42
N PRO A 106 -4.12 51.90 18.15
CA PRO A 106 -3.93 50.44 18.21
C PRO A 106 -4.26 49.77 16.88
N ALA A 107 -3.29 49.04 16.36
CA ALA A 107 -3.49 48.09 15.26
C ALA A 107 -4.56 47.07 15.71
N ARG A 108 -5.61 46.95 14.92
CA ARG A 108 -6.64 45.93 15.07
C ARG A 108 -6.00 44.54 15.21
N PRO A 109 -6.40 43.71 16.18
CA PRO A 109 -5.88 42.37 16.30
C PRO A 109 -6.25 41.57 15.05
N ARG A 110 -5.25 41.13 14.29
CA ARG A 110 -5.42 40.12 13.24
C ARG A 110 -6.05 38.89 13.90
N ARG A 111 -7.36 38.71 13.69
CA ARG A 111 -8.05 37.46 13.97
C ARG A 111 -7.24 36.34 13.25
N ARG A 112 -6.50 35.57 14.03
CA ARG A 112 -6.06 34.24 13.59
C ARG A 112 -7.33 33.51 13.19
N ARG A 113 -7.53 33.33 11.89
CA ARG A 113 -8.51 32.40 11.34
C ARG A 113 -8.06 31.02 11.80
N ARG A 114 -8.66 30.52 12.87
CA ARG A 114 -8.66 29.07 13.14
C ARG A 114 -9.22 28.43 11.89
N PRO A 115 -8.62 27.35 11.38
CA PRO A 115 -9.23 26.61 10.29
C PRO A 115 -10.62 26.22 10.76
N LEU A 116 -11.65 26.69 10.06
CA LEU A 116 -13.04 26.29 10.26
C LEU A 116 -13.08 24.77 10.02
N ARG A 117 -12.94 23.97 11.10
CA ARG A 117 -13.52 22.65 11.14
C ARG A 117 -14.97 22.87 10.71
N ARG A 118 -15.34 22.40 9.53
CA ARG A 118 -16.74 22.36 9.11
C ARG A 118 -17.44 21.43 10.10
N LEU A 119 -17.94 22.00 11.16
CA LEU A 119 -18.88 21.35 12.06
C LEU A 119 -20.09 21.03 11.18
N ARG A 120 -20.35 19.77 10.95
CA ARG A 120 -21.56 19.35 10.25
C ARG A 120 -22.75 19.83 11.08
N PRO A 121 -23.80 20.34 10.44
CA PRO A 121 -24.96 20.81 11.17
C PRO A 121 -25.55 19.66 12.00
N PRO A 122 -26.06 19.94 13.21
CA PRO A 122 -26.73 18.96 14.04
C PRO A 122 -27.94 18.36 13.29
N LEU A 123 -28.21 17.09 13.55
CA LEU A 123 -29.38 16.41 13.03
C LEU A 123 -30.65 17.04 13.63
N GLN A 124 -31.48 17.67 12.80
CA GLN A 124 -32.75 18.20 13.29
C GLN A 124 -33.74 17.05 13.52
N ALA A 125 -34.31 17.00 14.74
CA ALA A 125 -35.40 16.10 15.07
C ALA A 125 -36.59 16.40 14.13
N ARG A 126 -36.97 15.49 13.25
CA ARG A 126 -38.08 15.53 12.26
C ARG A 126 -37.75 15.65 10.78
N ARG A 127 -36.51 15.69 10.33
CA ARG A 127 -36.27 15.52 8.89
C ARG A 127 -35.91 14.06 8.61
N PRO A 128 -36.71 13.35 7.80
CA PRO A 128 -36.33 12.01 7.35
C PRO A 128 -35.06 12.15 6.53
N ARG A 129 -33.98 11.48 6.95
CA ARG A 129 -32.79 11.32 6.12
C ARG A 129 -32.87 9.96 5.45
N PRO A 130 -32.85 9.89 4.13
CA PRO A 130 -32.80 8.61 3.47
C PRO A 130 -31.49 7.92 3.82
N ALA A 131 -31.58 6.65 4.20
CA ALA A 131 -30.41 5.79 4.29
C ALA A 131 -29.87 5.57 2.87
N LEU A 132 -28.62 5.91 2.63
CA LEU A 132 -27.97 5.70 1.33
C LEU A 132 -27.49 4.25 1.24
N ARG A 133 -27.87 3.57 0.19
CA ARG A 133 -27.55 2.14 -0.04
C ARG A 133 -26.41 1.93 -1.02
N GLN A 134 -25.52 1.02 -0.68
CA GLN A 134 -24.56 0.43 -1.59
C GLN A 134 -24.89 -1.07 -1.78
N GLN A 135 -24.56 -1.58 -2.86
CA GLN A 135 -24.59 -2.83 -3.57
C GLN A 135 -24.47 -4.12 -2.75
N GLY A 136 -25.03 -5.20 -3.24
CA GLY A 136 -24.76 -6.55 -2.76
C GLY A 136 -23.31 -6.95 -3.08
N ARG A 137 -22.56 -7.43 -2.08
CA ARG A 137 -21.22 -7.97 -2.24
C ARG A 137 -21.18 -9.42 -1.81
N PRO A 138 -20.62 -10.32 -2.60
CA PRO A 138 -20.35 -11.66 -2.13
C PRO A 138 -19.17 -11.66 -1.14
N LEU A 139 -19.22 -12.54 -0.13
CA LEU A 139 -18.13 -12.81 0.79
C LEU A 139 -17.37 -14.07 0.36
N PRO A 140 -16.08 -14.10 0.55
CA PRO A 140 -15.06 -13.17 1.06
C PRO A 140 -14.41 -12.38 -0.07
N GLN A 141 -14.92 -11.19 -0.40
CA GLN A 141 -14.64 -10.60 -1.70
C GLN A 141 -13.83 -9.33 -1.63
N PRO A 142 -12.88 -9.11 -2.55
CA PRO A 142 -12.21 -7.83 -2.73
C PRO A 142 -13.21 -6.76 -3.18
N GLN A 143 -12.89 -5.51 -2.91
CA GLN A 143 -13.73 -4.33 -3.20
C GLN A 143 -14.15 -4.21 -4.67
N SER A 144 -13.57 -4.98 -5.57
CA SER A 144 -13.81 -4.96 -7.02
C SER A 144 -15.10 -5.62 -7.45
N GLU A 145 -15.62 -6.62 -6.71
CA GLU A 145 -16.84 -7.33 -7.10
C GLU A 145 -18.05 -6.79 -6.34
N THR A 146 -18.57 -5.68 -6.84
CA THR A 146 -19.74 -4.99 -6.29
C THR A 146 -20.82 -4.87 -7.36
N TYR A 147 -22.09 -5.12 -6.99
CA TYR A 147 -23.24 -5.09 -7.86
C TYR A 147 -24.28 -4.09 -7.37
N ARG A 148 -25.15 -3.60 -8.23
CA ARG A 148 -26.20 -2.67 -7.84
C ARG A 148 -27.17 -3.34 -6.88
N TYR A 149 -27.65 -2.59 -5.88
CA TYR A 149 -28.55 -3.17 -4.87
C TYR A 149 -29.85 -3.71 -5.48
N PHE A 150 -30.42 -2.98 -6.45
CA PHE A 150 -31.69 -3.35 -7.09
C PHE A 150 -31.53 -4.32 -8.27
N ASP A 151 -30.33 -4.84 -8.55
CA ASP A 151 -30.14 -6.02 -9.40
C ASP A 151 -30.72 -7.28 -8.73
N LEU A 152 -30.77 -7.28 -7.41
CA LEU A 152 -31.57 -8.22 -6.63
C LEU A 152 -33.00 -7.67 -6.45
N PRO A 153 -34.03 -8.54 -6.53
CA PRO A 153 -35.41 -8.12 -6.49
C PRO A 153 -35.90 -7.72 -5.10
N PHE A 154 -35.23 -6.72 -4.48
CA PHE A 154 -35.70 -6.07 -3.26
C PHE A 154 -36.80 -5.04 -3.57
N CYS A 155 -37.39 -4.43 -2.54
CA CYS A 155 -38.29 -3.32 -2.66
C CYS A 155 -37.63 -2.13 -3.32
N SER A 156 -37.96 -1.82 -4.59
CA SER A 156 -37.45 -0.62 -5.26
C SER A 156 -38.51 0.48 -5.18
N PRO A 157 -38.14 1.74 -4.92
CA PRO A 157 -39.05 2.87 -5.08
C PRO A 157 -39.39 3.09 -6.56
N GLU A 158 -40.50 3.76 -6.87
CA GLU A 158 -40.93 4.06 -8.24
C GLU A 158 -39.85 4.79 -9.05
N LYS A 159 -39.07 5.69 -8.39
CA LYS A 159 -37.90 6.36 -8.98
C LYS A 159 -36.69 6.13 -8.07
N VAL A 160 -35.74 5.38 -8.58
CA VAL A 160 -34.43 5.21 -7.89
C VAL A 160 -33.66 6.50 -8.04
N LYS A 161 -33.37 7.16 -6.90
CA LYS A 161 -32.51 8.34 -6.88
C LYS A 161 -31.07 7.91 -6.64
N GLU A 162 -30.21 8.19 -7.60
CA GLU A 162 -28.77 8.01 -7.46
C GLU A 162 -28.15 9.22 -6.73
N LYS A 163 -27.22 8.97 -5.84
CA LYS A 163 -26.43 10.02 -5.19
C LYS A 163 -25.40 10.56 -6.18
N SER A 164 -25.26 11.89 -6.26
CA SER A 164 -24.12 12.49 -6.93
C SER A 164 -22.85 12.23 -6.11
N GLU A 165 -21.93 11.45 -6.65
CA GLU A 165 -20.72 11.00 -5.98
C GLU A 165 -19.51 11.81 -6.43
N ALA A 166 -18.54 12.00 -5.52
CA ALA A 166 -17.27 12.64 -5.84
C ALA A 166 -16.39 11.72 -6.70
N LEU A 167 -15.43 12.31 -7.45
CA LEU A 167 -14.55 11.57 -8.34
C LEU A 167 -13.91 10.34 -7.68
N GLY A 168 -13.41 10.48 -6.45
CA GLY A 168 -12.77 9.38 -5.75
C GLY A 168 -13.74 8.30 -5.27
N GLU A 169 -14.99 8.65 -4.95
CA GLU A 169 -16.05 7.68 -4.63
C GLU A 169 -16.36 6.83 -5.87
N VAL A 170 -16.48 7.49 -7.04
CA VAL A 170 -16.70 6.82 -8.32
C VAL A 170 -15.53 5.88 -8.68
N LEU A 171 -14.29 6.31 -8.47
CA LEU A 171 -13.10 5.49 -8.69
C LEU A 171 -13.01 4.29 -7.74
N ASN A 172 -13.56 4.43 -6.54
CA ASN A 172 -13.68 3.32 -5.57
C ASN A 172 -14.78 2.31 -5.98
N GLY A 173 -15.55 2.58 -7.02
CA GLY A 173 -16.65 1.73 -7.49
C GLY A 173 -17.95 1.94 -6.73
N ASP A 174 -18.09 3.03 -5.97
CA ASP A 174 -19.31 3.35 -5.25
C ASP A 174 -20.41 3.77 -6.24
N ARG A 175 -21.63 3.25 -6.02
CA ARG A 175 -22.86 3.59 -6.74
C ARG A 175 -23.99 3.57 -5.72
N LEU A 176 -24.15 4.68 -5.00
CA LEU A 176 -25.11 4.78 -3.92
C LEU A 176 -26.47 5.20 -4.45
N VAL A 177 -27.50 4.54 -3.96
CA VAL A 177 -28.90 4.85 -4.24
C VAL A 177 -29.66 5.05 -2.93
N ASP A 178 -30.74 5.83 -2.97
CA ASP A 178 -31.59 6.02 -1.80
C ASP A 178 -32.20 4.68 -1.36
N ALA A 179 -32.09 4.38 -0.06
CA ALA A 179 -32.69 3.19 0.52
C ALA A 179 -34.18 3.43 0.85
N PRO A 180 -35.03 2.40 0.77
CA PRO A 180 -36.45 2.53 1.06
C PRO A 180 -36.75 2.67 2.57
N TYR A 181 -35.73 2.58 3.43
CA TYR A 181 -35.86 2.69 4.88
C TYR A 181 -35.91 4.15 5.33
N LYS A 182 -36.87 4.49 6.15
CA LYS A 182 -37.00 5.82 6.76
C LYS A 182 -36.46 5.74 8.21
N LEU A 183 -35.30 6.33 8.43
CA LEU A 183 -34.67 6.39 9.74
C LEU A 183 -34.79 7.82 10.26
N ASP A 184 -35.93 8.13 10.88
CA ASP A 184 -36.18 9.45 11.49
C ASP A 184 -35.44 9.52 12.84
N PHE A 185 -34.80 10.67 13.11
CA PHE A 185 -33.99 10.84 14.31
C PHE A 185 -34.83 10.74 15.58
N ARG A 186 -34.43 9.88 16.53
CA ARG A 186 -35.11 9.57 17.80
C ARG A 186 -36.57 9.07 17.64
N THR A 187 -36.88 8.47 16.51
CA THR A 187 -38.19 7.85 16.31
C THR A 187 -38.03 6.36 16.13
N ASP A 188 -38.51 5.61 17.11
CA ASP A 188 -38.52 4.16 17.03
C ASP A 188 -39.61 3.69 16.09
N HIS A 189 -39.29 2.68 15.30
CA HIS A 189 -40.25 1.96 14.46
C HIS A 189 -40.15 0.48 14.75
N ASP A 190 -41.23 -0.15 15.02
CA ASP A 190 -41.29 -1.59 15.26
C ASP A 190 -41.96 -2.28 14.10
N SER A 191 -41.26 -3.28 13.50
CA SER A 191 -41.76 -4.16 12.43
C SER A 191 -42.50 -3.46 11.29
N LYS A 192 -41.99 -2.29 10.86
CA LYS A 192 -42.61 -1.52 9.77
C LYS A 192 -42.41 -2.18 8.43
N ALA A 193 -43.49 -2.36 7.68
CA ALA A 193 -43.42 -2.89 6.33
C ALA A 193 -42.76 -1.90 5.35
N VAL A 194 -41.83 -2.39 4.57
CA VAL A 194 -41.22 -1.67 3.44
C VAL A 194 -42.10 -1.81 2.22
N CYS A 195 -42.36 -3.05 1.81
CA CYS A 195 -43.31 -3.41 0.79
C CYS A 195 -43.67 -4.90 0.88
N PRO A 196 -44.89 -5.30 0.54
CA PRO A 196 -45.23 -6.67 0.18
C PRO A 196 -44.73 -6.93 -1.26
N LYS A 197 -44.06 -8.06 -1.47
CA LYS A 197 -43.56 -8.44 -2.80
C LYS A 197 -43.80 -9.91 -3.08
N LYS A 198 -44.36 -10.19 -4.24
CA LYS A 198 -44.46 -11.54 -4.80
C LYS A 198 -43.19 -11.82 -5.59
N LEU A 199 -42.38 -12.75 -5.11
CA LEU A 199 -41.16 -13.21 -5.79
C LEU A 199 -41.53 -14.25 -6.83
N THR A 200 -41.13 -14.03 -8.06
CA THR A 200 -41.26 -15.03 -9.14
C THR A 200 -40.24 -16.14 -8.96
N LYS A 201 -40.35 -17.24 -9.69
CA LYS A 201 -39.37 -18.34 -9.69
C LYS A 201 -37.97 -17.84 -10.06
N GLU A 202 -37.85 -16.90 -10.99
CA GLU A 202 -36.57 -16.29 -11.40
C GLU A 202 -35.99 -15.43 -10.29
N ASP A 203 -36.82 -14.69 -9.57
CA ASP A 203 -36.40 -13.86 -8.45
C ASP A 203 -35.89 -14.71 -7.28
N VAL A 204 -36.57 -15.83 -6.99
CA VAL A 204 -36.15 -16.80 -5.99
C VAL A 204 -34.77 -17.39 -6.37
N ALA A 205 -34.59 -17.76 -7.64
CA ALA A 205 -33.31 -18.28 -8.14
C ALA A 205 -32.17 -17.23 -8.02
N LYS A 206 -32.45 -15.95 -8.30
CA LYS A 206 -31.49 -14.86 -8.12
C LYS A 206 -31.09 -14.69 -6.66
N PHE A 207 -32.06 -14.65 -5.74
CA PHE A 207 -31.78 -14.56 -4.31
C PHE A 207 -31.04 -15.79 -3.79
N ARG A 208 -31.44 -16.99 -4.21
CA ARG A 208 -30.74 -18.23 -3.82
C ARG A 208 -29.27 -18.21 -4.25
N ASN A 209 -28.99 -17.78 -5.50
CA ASN A 209 -27.61 -17.66 -5.97
C ASN A 209 -26.82 -16.62 -5.16
N ALA A 210 -27.43 -15.50 -4.79
CA ALA A 210 -26.81 -14.50 -3.96
C ALA A 210 -26.55 -15.01 -2.54
N VAL A 211 -27.50 -15.76 -1.94
CA VAL A 211 -27.35 -16.38 -0.60
C VAL A 211 -26.29 -17.48 -0.65
N ALA A 212 -26.27 -18.31 -1.71
CA ALA A 212 -25.26 -19.37 -1.88
C ALA A 212 -23.84 -18.84 -1.95
N LYS A 213 -23.67 -17.60 -2.43
CA LYS A 213 -22.39 -16.89 -2.49
C LYS A 213 -22.16 -15.94 -1.32
N ASP A 214 -22.93 -16.06 -0.24
CA ASP A 214 -22.82 -15.24 0.98
C ASP A 214 -22.83 -13.72 0.69
N TYR A 215 -23.72 -13.24 -0.17
CA TYR A 215 -23.85 -11.81 -0.47
C TYR A 215 -24.29 -11.03 0.76
N TYR A 216 -23.68 -9.88 0.95
CA TYR A 216 -24.08 -8.91 1.96
C TYR A 216 -24.36 -7.55 1.30
N PHE A 217 -25.27 -6.79 1.91
CA PHE A 217 -25.51 -5.41 1.52
C PHE A 217 -24.69 -4.45 2.35
N GLN A 218 -24.30 -3.35 1.76
CA GLN A 218 -23.65 -2.24 2.46
C GLN A 218 -24.48 -0.97 2.29
N MET A 219 -24.69 -0.24 3.39
CA MET A 219 -25.41 1.03 3.40
C MET A 219 -24.58 2.07 4.15
N TYR A 220 -24.97 3.33 4.04
CA TYR A 220 -24.37 4.43 4.78
C TYR A 220 -25.46 5.29 5.40
N TYR A 221 -25.31 5.61 6.67
CA TYR A 221 -26.17 6.53 7.39
C TYR A 221 -25.30 7.52 8.16
N ASP A 222 -25.45 8.82 7.92
CA ASP A 222 -24.59 9.89 8.47
C ASP A 222 -23.08 9.58 8.32
N ASP A 223 -22.66 9.08 7.14
CA ASP A 223 -21.31 8.63 6.79
C ASP A 223 -20.76 7.41 7.56
N LEU A 224 -21.58 6.81 8.43
CA LEU A 224 -21.25 5.55 9.08
C LEU A 224 -21.62 4.38 8.15
N PRO A 225 -20.67 3.49 7.82
CA PRO A 225 -20.98 2.29 7.04
C PRO A 225 -21.71 1.28 7.92
N LEU A 226 -22.71 0.64 7.37
CA LEU A 226 -23.42 -0.48 7.95
C LEU A 226 -23.60 -1.56 6.90
N TRP A 227 -23.64 -2.81 7.35
CA TRP A 227 -23.70 -3.95 6.48
C TRP A 227 -24.43 -5.12 7.14
N GLY A 228 -25.01 -5.98 6.33
CA GLY A 228 -25.71 -7.17 6.78
C GLY A 228 -25.82 -8.22 5.69
N PHE A 229 -25.89 -9.47 6.09
CA PHE A 229 -26.10 -10.55 5.15
C PHE A 229 -27.52 -10.53 4.56
N ILE A 230 -27.64 -10.97 3.31
CA ILE A 230 -28.94 -11.07 2.63
C ILE A 230 -29.71 -12.28 3.12
N GLY A 231 -29.00 -13.37 3.44
CA GLY A 231 -29.60 -14.62 3.90
C GLY A 231 -28.57 -15.52 4.55
N LYS A 232 -28.96 -16.76 4.82
CA LYS A 232 -28.09 -17.80 5.35
C LYS A 232 -28.23 -19.11 4.60
N VAL A 233 -27.16 -19.91 4.55
CA VAL A 233 -27.16 -21.28 4.05
C VAL A 233 -27.07 -22.23 5.25
N GLU A 234 -28.00 -23.17 5.35
CA GLU A 234 -28.00 -24.19 6.37
C GLU A 234 -27.56 -25.52 5.76
N LYS A 235 -26.32 -25.89 6.06
CA LYS A 235 -25.66 -27.07 5.48
C LYS A 235 -26.05 -28.39 6.15
N GLY A 236 -26.64 -28.34 7.35
CA GLY A 236 -27.12 -29.49 8.11
C GLY A 236 -26.12 -30.63 8.28
N GLY A 237 -24.83 -30.37 8.16
CA GLY A 237 -23.77 -31.39 8.19
C GLY A 237 -23.69 -32.27 6.94
N LYS A 238 -24.43 -31.93 5.87
CA LYS A 238 -24.47 -32.69 4.62
C LYS A 238 -23.41 -32.17 3.65
N PRO A 239 -22.62 -33.06 3.02
CA PRO A 239 -21.57 -32.68 2.10
C PRO A 239 -22.08 -32.20 0.72
N ASP A 240 -23.28 -32.65 0.33
CA ASP A 240 -23.82 -32.37 -1.00
C ASP A 240 -24.55 -31.02 -1.02
N PRO A 241 -24.15 -30.06 -1.91
CA PRO A 241 -24.81 -28.78 -2.06
C PRO A 241 -26.29 -28.84 -2.46
N SER A 242 -26.73 -29.93 -3.08
CA SER A 242 -28.14 -30.14 -3.45
C SER A 242 -29.07 -30.31 -2.27
N GLU A 243 -28.55 -30.70 -1.11
CA GLU A 243 -29.31 -30.94 0.13
C GLU A 243 -29.26 -29.71 1.08
N TRP A 244 -28.57 -28.64 0.69
CA TRP A 244 -28.47 -27.43 1.50
C TRP A 244 -29.77 -26.63 1.43
N LYS A 245 -30.16 -26.02 2.56
CA LYS A 245 -31.31 -25.13 2.61
C LYS A 245 -30.85 -23.67 2.54
N TYR A 246 -31.59 -22.89 1.77
CA TYR A 246 -31.27 -21.48 1.53
C TYR A 246 -32.37 -20.61 2.10
N TYR A 247 -32.01 -19.64 2.93
CA TYR A 247 -32.97 -18.77 3.59
C TYR A 247 -32.64 -17.29 3.33
N LEU A 248 -33.69 -16.49 3.05
CA LEU A 248 -33.60 -15.03 2.92
C LEU A 248 -34.04 -14.39 4.23
N TYR A 249 -33.31 -13.37 4.68
CA TYR A 249 -33.76 -12.53 5.79
C TYR A 249 -34.78 -11.50 5.29
N ARG A 250 -35.99 -11.53 5.82
CA ARG A 250 -37.04 -10.58 5.47
C ARG A 250 -37.13 -9.39 6.43
N HIS A 251 -36.51 -9.48 7.60
CA HIS A 251 -36.58 -8.47 8.66
C HIS A 251 -35.18 -7.97 9.03
N ILE A 252 -34.99 -6.63 8.94
CA ILE A 252 -33.73 -5.95 9.27
C ILE A 252 -33.95 -5.04 10.48
N ILE A 253 -33.08 -5.15 11.48
CA ILE A 253 -33.10 -4.38 12.72
C ILE A 253 -31.96 -3.39 12.70
N PHE A 254 -32.25 -2.10 12.86
CA PHE A 254 -31.30 -1.01 13.00
C PHE A 254 -31.21 -0.60 14.46
N ASP A 255 -30.08 -0.83 15.12
CA ASP A 255 -29.78 -0.35 16.46
C ASP A 255 -28.87 0.89 16.34
N ILE A 256 -29.39 2.06 16.71
CA ILE A 256 -28.72 3.33 16.52
C ILE A 256 -28.40 3.96 17.89
N LEU A 257 -27.12 4.21 18.13
CA LEU A 257 -26.68 4.92 19.32
C LEU A 257 -26.48 6.39 19.00
N TYR A 258 -27.01 7.28 19.83
CA TYR A 258 -26.89 8.72 19.66
C TYR A 258 -26.40 9.42 20.94
N ASN A 259 -25.77 10.58 20.77
CA ASN A 259 -25.43 11.48 21.86
C ASN A 259 -25.91 12.89 21.48
N ASN A 260 -26.83 13.46 22.28
CA ASN A 260 -27.52 14.72 22.01
C ASN A 260 -28.21 14.70 20.62
N ASP A 261 -27.64 15.43 19.66
CA ASP A 261 -28.15 15.59 18.28
C ASP A 261 -27.31 14.86 17.22
N ARG A 262 -26.41 13.97 17.65
CA ARG A 262 -25.43 13.28 16.80
C ARG A 262 -25.56 11.78 16.89
N VAL A 263 -25.46 11.12 15.74
CA VAL A 263 -25.34 9.66 15.66
C VAL A 263 -23.89 9.26 15.96
N ILE A 264 -23.73 8.34 16.88
CA ILE A 264 -22.42 7.84 17.31
C ILE A 264 -22.12 6.49 16.66
N GLU A 265 -23.11 5.61 16.65
CA GLU A 265 -22.95 4.23 16.16
C GLU A 265 -24.24 3.74 15.53
N ILE A 266 -24.16 2.92 14.52
CA ILE A 266 -25.28 2.23 13.91
C ILE A 266 -24.90 0.80 13.62
N ASN A 267 -25.67 -0.14 14.15
CA ASN A 267 -25.52 -1.56 13.93
C ASN A 267 -26.74 -2.11 13.19
N VAL A 268 -26.51 -3.09 12.35
CA VAL A 268 -27.56 -3.80 11.63
C VAL A 268 -27.54 -5.26 12.04
N HIS A 269 -28.68 -5.72 12.50
CA HIS A 269 -28.93 -7.11 12.80
C HIS A 269 -30.03 -7.65 11.89
N THR A 270 -29.89 -8.89 11.50
CA THR A 270 -30.94 -9.61 10.74
C THR A 270 -31.66 -10.56 11.70
N ASP A 271 -32.99 -10.51 11.67
CA ASP A 271 -33.79 -11.38 12.51
C ASP A 271 -33.72 -12.82 11.98
N GLN A 272 -33.13 -13.69 12.81
CA GLN A 272 -32.99 -15.11 12.48
C GLN A 272 -34.29 -15.91 12.59
N SER A 273 -35.32 -15.34 13.19
CA SER A 273 -36.64 -15.94 13.28
C SER A 273 -37.52 -15.67 12.05
N ALA A 274 -37.26 -14.56 11.38
CA ALA A 274 -38.03 -14.10 10.22
C ALA A 274 -37.36 -14.52 8.89
N LEU A 275 -37.39 -15.81 8.60
CA LEU A 275 -36.75 -16.42 7.42
C LEU A 275 -37.76 -16.73 6.33
N VAL A 276 -37.33 -16.63 5.08
CA VAL A 276 -38.06 -17.09 3.90
C VAL A 276 -37.25 -18.20 3.24
N ASP A 277 -37.86 -19.35 3.05
CA ASP A 277 -37.23 -20.50 2.39
C ASP A 277 -37.16 -20.27 0.86
N LEU A 278 -35.94 -20.37 0.32
CA LEU A 278 -35.61 -20.22 -1.10
C LEU A 278 -35.11 -21.55 -1.70
N THR A 279 -35.21 -22.65 -0.99
CA THR A 279 -34.62 -23.94 -1.39
C THR A 279 -35.24 -24.45 -2.68
N GLU A 280 -36.54 -24.29 -2.84
CA GLU A 280 -37.25 -24.70 -4.05
C GLU A 280 -37.61 -23.50 -4.93
N ASP A 281 -37.66 -23.68 -6.27
CA ASP A 281 -38.07 -22.65 -7.22
C ASP A 281 -39.63 -22.51 -7.26
N LYS A 282 -40.16 -21.99 -6.14
CA LYS A 282 -41.59 -21.70 -5.98
C LYS A 282 -41.82 -20.19 -5.90
N GLU A 283 -42.99 -19.73 -6.33
CA GLU A 283 -43.40 -18.36 -6.06
C GLU A 283 -43.67 -18.18 -4.58
N VAL A 284 -43.08 -17.16 -3.97
CA VAL A 284 -43.20 -16.87 -2.54
C VAL A 284 -43.61 -15.41 -2.34
N ASN A 285 -44.60 -15.19 -1.48
CA ASN A 285 -44.96 -13.84 -1.05
C ASN A 285 -44.10 -13.47 0.16
N VAL A 286 -43.41 -12.32 0.08
CA VAL A 286 -42.51 -11.83 1.10
C VAL A 286 -42.89 -10.41 1.50
N ASP A 287 -43.11 -10.21 2.79
CA ASP A 287 -43.24 -8.87 3.37
C ASP A 287 -41.89 -8.48 3.97
N PHE A 288 -41.25 -7.50 3.32
CA PHE A 288 -39.98 -6.96 3.84
C PHE A 288 -40.28 -5.98 4.97
N LEU A 289 -39.70 -6.26 6.15
CA LEU A 289 -39.91 -5.51 7.38
C LEU A 289 -38.61 -4.87 7.86
N TYR A 290 -38.73 -3.77 8.60
CA TYR A 290 -37.61 -3.20 9.33
C TYR A 290 -38.03 -2.64 10.69
N THR A 291 -37.11 -2.72 11.65
CA THR A 291 -37.24 -2.16 13.01
C THR A 291 -36.12 -1.15 13.22
N VAL A 292 -36.42 -0.04 13.88
CA VAL A 292 -35.43 0.98 14.24
C VAL A 292 -35.51 1.22 15.74
N LYS A 293 -34.39 1.07 16.43
CA LYS A 293 -34.26 1.34 17.87
C LYS A 293 -33.19 2.38 18.13
N TRP A 294 -33.56 3.43 18.85
CA TRP A 294 -32.69 4.50 19.27
C TRP A 294 -32.28 4.36 20.73
N LYS A 295 -30.97 4.41 21.03
CA LYS A 295 -30.44 4.35 22.39
C LYS A 295 -29.48 5.49 22.63
N GLU A 296 -29.57 6.15 23.77
CA GLU A 296 -28.63 7.19 24.17
C GLU A 296 -27.32 6.60 24.66
N THR A 297 -26.18 7.26 24.33
CA THR A 297 -24.84 6.83 24.75
C THR A 297 -24.03 8.03 25.25
N PRO A 298 -23.21 7.88 26.30
CA PRO A 298 -22.34 8.94 26.81
C PRO A 298 -21.13 9.21 25.93
N THR A 299 -20.89 8.43 24.88
CA THR A 299 -19.72 8.55 24.02
C THR A 299 -19.72 9.86 23.22
N PRO A 300 -18.67 10.70 23.31
CA PRO A 300 -18.61 11.96 22.57
C PRO A 300 -18.44 11.72 21.07
N PHE A 301 -18.92 12.68 20.25
CA PHE A 301 -18.90 12.58 18.79
C PHE A 301 -17.49 12.43 18.21
N GLU A 302 -16.46 13.03 18.81
CA GLU A 302 -15.08 12.93 18.38
C GLU A 302 -14.56 11.48 18.43
N LYS A 303 -15.06 10.68 19.38
CA LYS A 303 -14.65 9.28 19.56
C LYS A 303 -15.54 8.27 18.81
N ARG A 304 -16.50 8.75 18.00
CA ARG A 304 -17.43 7.84 17.32
C ARG A 304 -16.73 6.83 16.41
N MET A 305 -15.65 7.25 15.73
CA MET A 305 -14.92 6.37 14.83
C MET A 305 -14.07 5.33 15.55
N GLU A 306 -13.53 5.65 16.72
CA GLU A 306 -12.80 4.69 17.57
C GLU A 306 -13.75 3.59 18.04
N LYS A 307 -14.90 3.99 18.56
CA LYS A 307 -15.90 3.03 19.02
C LYS A 307 -16.48 2.21 17.87
N TYR A 308 -16.74 2.84 16.74
CA TYR A 308 -17.25 2.16 15.55
C TYR A 308 -16.26 1.09 15.04
N SER A 309 -14.96 1.40 15.04
CA SER A 309 -13.90 0.44 14.70
C SER A 309 -13.80 -0.71 15.70
N SER A 310 -14.05 -0.46 16.99
CA SER A 310 -14.00 -1.50 18.05
C SER A 310 -15.27 -2.34 18.17
N SER A 311 -16.43 -1.80 17.81
CA SER A 311 -17.72 -2.49 17.92
C SER A 311 -18.06 -3.36 16.71
N SER A 312 -17.32 -3.24 15.61
CA SER A 312 -17.45 -4.19 14.50
C SER A 312 -17.12 -5.58 15.04
N ASN A 313 -18.08 -6.50 14.98
CA ASN A 313 -18.01 -7.89 15.48
C ASN A 313 -16.94 -8.73 14.76
N MET A 314 -15.76 -8.16 14.58
CA MET A 314 -14.59 -8.89 14.09
C MET A 314 -13.91 -9.60 15.26
N PRO A 315 -13.46 -10.84 15.07
CA PRO A 315 -12.67 -11.53 16.08
C PRO A 315 -11.46 -10.65 16.47
N HIS A 316 -11.33 -10.37 17.75
CA HIS A 316 -10.33 -9.52 18.41
C HIS A 316 -8.86 -9.97 18.24
N HIS A 317 -8.53 -10.76 17.23
CA HIS A 317 -7.18 -11.27 16.99
C HIS A 317 -6.32 -10.40 16.06
N LEU A 318 -6.64 -9.12 15.92
CA LEU A 318 -5.76 -8.12 15.35
C LEU A 318 -4.96 -7.41 16.43
N GLU A 319 -4.31 -8.17 17.27
CA GLU A 319 -3.17 -7.63 17.98
C GLU A 319 -2.13 -7.25 16.93
N VAL A 320 -1.94 -5.93 16.76
CA VAL A 320 -0.82 -5.44 15.99
C VAL A 320 0.41 -6.00 16.67
N HIS A 321 1.13 -6.89 16.01
CA HIS A 321 2.32 -7.49 16.57
C HIS A 321 3.45 -6.46 16.62
N TRP A 322 3.31 -5.44 17.47
CA TRP A 322 4.27 -4.37 17.66
C TRP A 322 5.69 -4.89 17.85
N PHE A 323 5.85 -5.97 18.62
CA PHE A 323 7.14 -6.61 18.83
C PHE A 323 7.73 -7.16 17.52
N SER A 324 6.91 -7.72 16.64
CA SER A 324 7.39 -8.24 15.35
C SER A 324 7.82 -7.10 14.43
N ILE A 325 7.05 -6.02 14.38
CA ILE A 325 7.34 -4.82 13.58
C ILE A 325 8.64 -4.16 14.08
N ILE A 326 8.73 -3.89 15.37
CA ILE A 326 9.93 -3.27 15.99
C ILE A 326 11.16 -4.15 15.79
N ASN A 327 11.04 -5.46 16.02
CA ASN A 327 12.13 -6.40 15.82
C ASN A 327 12.61 -6.44 14.36
N SER A 328 11.68 -6.45 13.40
CA SER A 328 12.01 -6.38 11.98
C SER A 328 12.73 -5.08 11.63
N CYS A 329 12.21 -3.93 12.09
CA CYS A 329 12.82 -2.62 11.86
C CYS A 329 14.23 -2.54 12.46
N VAL A 330 14.41 -2.97 13.71
CA VAL A 330 15.71 -2.97 14.40
C VAL A 330 16.70 -3.89 13.68
N THR A 331 16.28 -5.10 13.32
CA THR A 331 17.13 -6.08 12.61
C THR A 331 17.61 -5.51 11.27
N VAL A 332 16.72 -4.89 10.51
CA VAL A 332 17.04 -4.29 9.21
C VAL A 332 18.00 -3.12 9.36
N LEU A 333 17.77 -2.22 10.33
CA LEU A 333 18.66 -1.09 10.61
C LEU A 333 20.05 -1.57 11.06
N LEU A 334 20.14 -2.59 11.91
CA LEU A 334 21.40 -3.20 12.31
C LEU A 334 22.15 -3.81 11.12
N LEU A 335 21.49 -4.60 10.27
CA LEU A 335 22.10 -5.18 9.09
C LEU A 335 22.59 -4.10 8.11
N THR A 336 21.81 -3.04 7.93
CA THR A 336 22.18 -1.89 7.09
C THR A 336 23.39 -1.16 7.70
N GLY A 337 23.42 -0.98 9.02
CA GLY A 337 24.56 -0.41 9.73
C GLY A 337 25.83 -1.25 9.61
N PHE A 338 25.72 -2.58 9.69
CA PHE A 338 26.84 -3.49 9.43
C PHE A 338 27.34 -3.38 8.00
N LEU A 339 26.45 -3.36 7.02
CA LEU A 339 26.81 -3.20 5.61
C LEU A 339 27.51 -1.86 5.38
N ALA A 340 27.00 -0.77 5.94
CA ALA A 340 27.61 0.55 5.87
C ALA A 340 29.00 0.55 6.49
N THR A 341 29.17 -0.05 7.67
CA THR A 341 30.47 -0.13 8.36
C THR A 341 31.49 -0.94 7.55
N ILE A 342 31.07 -2.07 6.95
CA ILE A 342 31.93 -2.89 6.09
C ILE A 342 32.36 -2.08 4.86
N LEU A 343 31.40 -1.43 4.20
CA LEU A 343 31.65 -0.62 3.00
C LEU A 343 32.63 0.52 3.30
N MET A 344 32.41 1.26 4.41
CA MET A 344 33.31 2.34 4.83
C MET A 344 34.70 1.84 5.16
N ARG A 345 34.84 0.67 5.79
CA ARG A 345 36.15 0.06 6.08
C ARG A 345 36.90 -0.35 4.82
N VAL A 346 36.21 -0.99 3.89
CA VAL A 346 36.79 -1.41 2.61
C VAL A 346 37.21 -0.20 1.79
N LEU A 347 36.33 0.82 1.70
CA LEU A 347 36.63 2.06 0.99
C LEU A 347 37.82 2.80 1.61
N LYS A 348 37.91 2.85 2.95
CA LYS A 348 39.08 3.44 3.64
C LYS A 348 40.38 2.69 3.30
N ASN A 349 40.35 1.36 3.27
CA ASN A 349 41.50 0.57 2.87
C ASN A 349 41.92 0.82 1.42
N ASP A 350 40.94 0.97 0.50
CA ASP A 350 41.24 1.31 -0.88
C ASP A 350 41.89 2.70 -1.01
N PHE A 351 41.38 3.69 -0.29
CA PHE A 351 41.99 5.03 -0.30
C PHE A 351 43.42 5.02 0.24
N VAL A 352 43.72 4.25 1.31
CA VAL A 352 45.06 4.10 1.84
C VAL A 352 45.97 3.40 0.82
N LYS A 353 45.48 2.34 0.16
CA LYS A 353 46.22 1.65 -0.89
C LYS A 353 46.55 2.60 -2.05
N TYR A 354 45.59 3.33 -2.54
CA TYR A 354 45.82 4.26 -3.68
C TYR A 354 46.70 5.45 -3.32
N ALA A 355 46.72 5.90 -2.06
CA ALA A 355 47.67 6.93 -1.59
C ALA A 355 49.10 6.42 -1.58
N HIS A 356 49.31 5.15 -1.17
CA HIS A 356 50.67 4.52 -1.21
C HIS A 356 51.13 4.25 -2.64
N ASP A 357 50.22 3.83 -3.52
CA ASP A 357 50.51 3.61 -4.94
C ASP A 357 50.93 4.94 -5.65
N GLU A 358 50.45 6.11 -5.20
CA GLU A 358 50.88 7.44 -5.69
C GLU A 358 52.28 7.81 -5.23
N GLU A 359 52.74 7.32 -4.06
CA GLU A 359 54.11 7.58 -3.56
C GLU A 359 55.15 6.64 -4.20
N ALA A 360 54.72 5.46 -4.65
CA ALA A 360 55.56 4.44 -5.27
C ALA A 360 55.60 4.52 -6.81
N ALA A 361 55.17 5.65 -7.37
CA ALA A 361 54.95 5.81 -8.81
C ALA A 361 56.24 5.66 -9.62
N ASP A 362 56.41 4.52 -10.27
CA ASP A 362 57.00 4.50 -11.63
C ASP A 362 56.57 3.23 -12.46
N ASP A 363 56.05 2.13 -11.87
CA ASP A 363 55.82 0.91 -12.66
C ASP A 363 54.60 0.05 -12.26
N GLN A 364 53.69 0.52 -11.40
CA GLN A 364 52.52 -0.31 -11.04
C GLN A 364 51.26 0.13 -11.81
N GLU A 365 50.70 -0.77 -12.61
CA GLU A 365 49.42 -0.56 -13.28
C GLU A 365 48.30 -0.32 -12.25
N GLU A 366 47.56 0.77 -12.40
CA GLU A 366 46.39 1.07 -11.59
C GLU A 366 45.41 -0.10 -11.64
N SER A 367 44.82 -0.46 -10.52
CA SER A 367 43.87 -1.57 -10.45
C SER A 367 42.57 -1.21 -9.73
N GLY A 368 41.48 -1.88 -10.09
CA GLY A 368 40.20 -1.71 -9.44
C GLY A 368 39.45 -0.46 -9.92
N TRP A 369 38.65 0.16 -9.03
CA TRP A 369 37.79 1.27 -9.46
C TRP A 369 38.54 2.56 -9.84
N LYS A 370 39.77 2.77 -9.41
CA LYS A 370 40.62 3.88 -9.85
C LYS A 370 40.98 3.74 -11.33
N TYR A 371 41.26 2.52 -11.80
CA TYR A 371 41.62 2.21 -13.16
C TYR A 371 40.58 2.64 -14.21
N ILE A 372 39.30 2.61 -13.89
CA ILE A 372 38.20 2.94 -14.82
C ILE A 372 37.75 4.42 -14.74
N HIS A 373 38.52 5.31 -14.10
CA HIS A 373 38.17 6.73 -13.90
C HIS A 373 37.71 7.43 -15.17
N GLY A 374 38.31 7.12 -16.33
CA GLY A 374 37.99 7.70 -17.63
C GLY A 374 36.68 7.19 -18.27
N ASP A 375 36.03 6.13 -17.73
CA ASP A 375 34.84 5.54 -18.34
C ASP A 375 33.62 5.53 -17.42
N VAL A 376 33.79 5.77 -16.13
CA VAL A 376 32.72 5.73 -15.11
C VAL A 376 31.58 6.70 -15.41
N PHE A 377 31.89 7.89 -15.95
CA PHE A 377 30.89 8.92 -16.27
C PHE A 377 30.44 8.87 -17.73
N ARG A 378 30.75 7.81 -18.47
CA ARG A 378 30.25 7.58 -19.81
C ARG A 378 28.74 7.46 -19.79
N PHE A 379 28.09 8.22 -20.65
CA PHE A 379 26.62 8.30 -20.68
C PHE A 379 25.98 6.97 -21.08
N PRO A 380 24.84 6.61 -20.43
CA PRO A 380 24.19 5.33 -20.63
C PRO A 380 23.59 5.20 -22.04
N LYS A 381 23.42 3.94 -22.49
CA LYS A 381 22.60 3.62 -23.66
C LYS A 381 21.15 4.08 -23.41
N ASN A 382 20.44 4.52 -24.46
CA ASN A 382 19.05 4.98 -24.36
C ASN A 382 18.83 6.15 -23.37
N LYS A 383 19.65 7.23 -23.50
CA LYS A 383 19.60 8.43 -22.66
C LYS A 383 18.18 8.97 -22.41
N SER A 384 17.32 8.97 -23.45
CA SER A 384 15.94 9.47 -23.35
C SER A 384 15.08 8.61 -22.42
N LEU A 385 15.12 7.29 -22.57
CA LEU A 385 14.36 6.39 -21.70
C LEU A 385 14.85 6.48 -20.24
N PHE A 386 16.16 6.57 -20.05
CA PHE A 386 16.77 6.69 -18.73
C PHE A 386 16.33 7.98 -18.03
N SER A 387 16.42 9.12 -18.73
CA SER A 387 16.00 10.42 -18.19
C SER A 387 14.49 10.47 -17.90
N ALA A 388 13.66 9.88 -18.79
CA ALA A 388 12.24 9.77 -18.59
C ALA A 388 11.91 8.90 -17.34
N ALA A 389 12.61 7.78 -17.17
CA ALA A 389 12.43 6.91 -16.01
C ALA A 389 12.80 7.62 -14.68
N LEU A 390 13.87 8.44 -14.68
CA LEU A 390 14.23 9.25 -13.53
C LEU A 390 13.19 10.34 -13.22
N GLY A 391 12.67 11.03 -14.24
CA GLY A 391 11.63 12.04 -14.06
C GLY A 391 10.36 11.45 -13.49
N THR A 392 9.87 10.37 -14.11
CA THR A 392 8.67 9.64 -13.65
C THR A 392 8.86 9.04 -12.25
N GLY A 393 10.02 8.44 -11.98
CA GLY A 393 10.33 7.91 -10.65
C GLY A 393 10.34 8.99 -9.57
N THR A 394 10.85 10.20 -9.88
CA THR A 394 10.83 11.35 -8.96
C THR A 394 9.41 11.85 -8.71
N GLN A 395 8.55 11.87 -9.74
CA GLN A 395 7.14 12.22 -9.61
C GLN A 395 6.42 11.25 -8.67
N LEU A 396 6.61 9.94 -8.87
CA LEU A 396 6.00 8.90 -8.03
C LEU A 396 6.50 8.96 -6.59
N PHE A 397 7.78 9.28 -6.39
CA PHE A 397 8.32 9.52 -5.06
C PHE A 397 7.68 10.73 -4.38
N ALA A 398 7.53 11.86 -5.08
CA ALA A 398 6.85 13.03 -4.57
C ALA A 398 5.37 12.74 -4.26
N LEU A 399 4.66 12.06 -5.17
CA LEU A 399 3.27 11.61 -4.96
C LEU A 399 3.13 10.79 -3.67
N THR A 400 3.95 9.76 -3.50
CA THR A 400 3.91 8.88 -2.33
C THR A 400 4.20 9.66 -1.04
N THR A 401 5.19 10.55 -1.06
CA THR A 401 5.53 11.40 0.08
C THR A 401 4.37 12.32 0.47
N PHE A 402 3.73 12.99 -0.50
CA PHE A 402 2.57 13.86 -0.22
C PHE A 402 1.37 13.07 0.29
N ILE A 403 1.11 11.87 -0.23
CA ILE A 403 0.04 10.99 0.27
C ILE A 403 0.30 10.63 1.74
N PHE A 404 1.52 10.26 2.11
CA PHE A 404 1.86 9.98 3.51
C PHE A 404 1.73 11.21 4.40
N LEU A 405 2.16 12.39 3.96
CA LEU A 405 2.00 13.62 4.73
C LEU A 405 0.51 13.95 4.98
N LEU A 406 -0.34 13.82 3.96
CA LEU A 406 -1.79 14.00 4.12
C LEU A 406 -2.41 12.94 5.03
N ALA A 407 -1.92 11.70 4.95
CA ALA A 407 -2.36 10.61 5.80
C ALA A 407 -2.02 10.87 7.28
N LEU A 408 -0.80 11.36 7.56
CA LEU A 408 -0.37 11.71 8.93
C LEU A 408 -1.16 12.89 9.52
N VAL A 409 -1.54 13.85 8.68
CA VAL A 409 -2.44 14.97 9.09
C VAL A 409 -3.89 14.48 9.31
N GLY A 410 -4.21 13.25 8.91
CA GLY A 410 -5.52 12.63 9.10
C GLY A 410 -6.57 13.02 8.06
N VAL A 411 -6.16 13.37 6.83
CA VAL A 411 -7.10 13.68 5.75
C VAL A 411 -7.89 12.44 5.31
N PHE A 412 -7.30 11.25 5.42
CA PHE A 412 -7.90 9.97 4.99
C PHE A 412 -8.65 9.26 6.11
N TYR A 413 -9.49 9.99 6.84
CA TYR A 413 -10.37 9.36 7.82
C TYR A 413 -11.42 8.47 7.15
N PRO A 414 -11.90 7.41 7.83
CA PRO A 414 -12.88 6.47 7.28
C PRO A 414 -14.17 7.09 6.75
N TYR A 415 -14.56 8.25 7.26
CA TYR A 415 -15.75 8.98 6.78
C TYR A 415 -15.53 9.74 5.46
N ASN A 416 -14.26 10.02 5.08
CA ASN A 416 -13.93 10.67 3.82
C ASN A 416 -13.74 9.61 2.73
N ARG A 417 -14.86 9.03 2.27
CA ARG A 417 -14.81 8.03 1.21
C ARG A 417 -14.23 8.60 -0.08
N GLY A 418 -13.42 7.84 -0.76
CA GLY A 418 -12.79 8.25 -2.02
C GLY A 418 -11.73 9.35 -1.89
N ALA A 419 -11.46 9.89 -0.70
CA ALA A 419 -10.47 10.95 -0.51
C ALA A 419 -9.08 10.54 -0.99
N LEU A 420 -8.68 9.29 -0.73
CA LEU A 420 -7.40 8.75 -1.19
C LEU A 420 -7.28 8.73 -2.70
N PHE A 421 -8.29 8.25 -3.43
CA PHE A 421 -8.27 8.20 -4.89
C PHE A 421 -8.31 9.60 -5.51
N THR A 422 -9.11 10.50 -4.95
CA THR A 422 -9.11 11.91 -5.37
C THR A 422 -7.73 12.54 -5.16
N ALA A 423 -7.11 12.32 -3.99
CA ALA A 423 -5.76 12.83 -3.70
C ALA A 423 -4.71 12.25 -4.65
N LEU A 424 -4.77 10.95 -4.96
CA LEU A 424 -3.87 10.31 -5.93
C LEU A 424 -3.94 11.00 -7.30
N VAL A 425 -5.13 11.22 -7.84
CA VAL A 425 -5.32 11.87 -9.15
C VAL A 425 -4.83 13.33 -9.11
N VAL A 426 -5.24 14.10 -8.11
CA VAL A 426 -4.91 15.53 -8.01
C VAL A 426 -3.40 15.73 -7.77
N ILE A 427 -2.79 15.01 -6.85
CA ILE A 427 -1.36 15.17 -6.55
C ILE A 427 -0.53 14.67 -7.73
N TYR A 428 -0.94 13.58 -8.40
CA TYR A 428 -0.26 13.12 -9.61
C TYR A 428 -0.26 14.21 -10.68
N ALA A 429 -1.41 14.85 -10.91
CA ALA A 429 -1.51 15.95 -11.87
C ALA A 429 -0.62 17.14 -11.48
N LEU A 430 -0.62 17.56 -10.23
CA LEU A 430 0.17 18.70 -9.74
C LEU A 430 1.67 18.44 -9.73
N THR A 431 2.10 17.21 -9.47
CA THR A 431 3.53 16.84 -9.44
C THR A 431 4.12 16.56 -10.81
N SER A 432 3.33 16.58 -11.89
CA SER A 432 3.80 16.33 -13.25
C SER A 432 4.88 17.33 -13.71
N GLY A 433 4.83 18.58 -13.23
CA GLY A 433 5.86 19.59 -13.47
C GLY A 433 7.24 19.16 -12.95
N ILE A 434 7.30 18.45 -11.82
CA ILE A 434 8.54 17.90 -11.26
C ILE A 434 9.13 16.85 -12.21
N ALA A 435 8.29 15.96 -12.77
CA ALA A 435 8.73 14.97 -13.74
C ALA A 435 9.32 15.62 -14.99
N GLY A 436 8.61 16.61 -15.54
CA GLY A 436 9.05 17.35 -16.71
C GLY A 436 10.40 18.04 -16.49
N TYR A 437 10.54 18.73 -15.35
CA TYR A 437 11.78 19.41 -14.97
C TYR A 437 12.96 18.44 -14.84
N ILE A 438 12.81 17.39 -14.05
CA ILE A 438 13.89 16.43 -13.78
C ILE A 438 14.27 15.65 -15.05
N ALA A 439 13.28 15.15 -15.82
CA ALA A 439 13.55 14.40 -17.05
C ALA A 439 14.27 15.25 -18.07
N THR A 440 13.80 16.48 -18.31
CA THR A 440 14.37 17.34 -19.36
C THR A 440 15.73 17.91 -18.94
N SER A 441 15.87 18.39 -17.69
CA SER A 441 17.14 18.89 -17.16
C SER A 441 18.22 17.81 -17.23
N PHE A 442 17.90 16.59 -16.78
CA PHE A 442 18.86 15.49 -16.81
C PHE A 442 19.19 15.04 -18.24
N TYR A 443 18.19 15.01 -19.14
CA TYR A 443 18.41 14.70 -20.55
C TYR A 443 19.33 15.72 -21.24
N CYS A 444 19.17 17.01 -20.95
CA CYS A 444 20.06 18.05 -21.45
C CYS A 444 21.48 17.91 -20.88
N GLN A 445 21.62 17.53 -19.59
CA GLN A 445 22.92 17.22 -18.98
C GLN A 445 23.63 16.04 -19.66
N LEU A 446 22.89 15.11 -20.24
CA LEU A 446 23.41 13.99 -21.03
C LEU A 446 23.64 14.36 -22.51
N GLU A 447 23.67 15.65 -22.87
CA GLU A 447 23.83 16.15 -24.25
C GLU A 447 22.75 15.62 -25.21
N GLY A 448 21.53 15.53 -24.73
CA GLY A 448 20.39 15.10 -25.53
C GLY A 448 19.83 16.25 -26.38
N THR A 449 19.55 16.01 -27.67
CA THR A 449 19.07 17.03 -28.61
C THR A 449 17.54 17.15 -28.64
N ASN A 450 16.81 16.04 -28.58
CA ASN A 450 15.35 15.98 -28.74
C ASN A 450 14.59 15.96 -27.41
N TRP A 451 14.64 17.07 -26.67
CA TRP A 451 13.99 17.19 -25.38
C TRP A 451 12.46 17.02 -25.40
N VAL A 452 11.80 17.42 -26.52
CA VAL A 452 10.34 17.26 -26.69
C VAL A 452 9.94 15.78 -26.70
N ARG A 453 10.67 14.96 -27.48
CA ARG A 453 10.45 13.49 -27.52
C ARG A 453 10.65 12.88 -26.13
N ASN A 454 11.68 13.32 -25.41
CA ASN A 454 11.94 12.87 -24.05
C ASN A 454 10.79 13.23 -23.10
N LEU A 455 10.23 14.43 -23.23
CA LEU A 455 9.12 14.92 -22.43
C LEU A 455 7.85 14.10 -22.68
N LEU A 456 7.50 13.84 -23.95
CA LEU A 456 6.37 12.99 -24.32
C LEU A 456 6.56 11.56 -23.74
N LEU A 457 7.76 11.01 -23.87
CA LEU A 457 8.08 9.71 -23.28
C LEU A 457 7.89 9.71 -21.77
N THR A 458 8.30 10.78 -21.07
CA THR A 458 8.11 10.93 -19.62
C THR A 458 6.62 10.93 -19.24
N GLY A 459 5.79 11.66 -19.99
CA GLY A 459 4.35 11.72 -19.76
C GLY A 459 3.64 10.39 -20.00
N CYS A 460 4.12 9.59 -20.97
CA CYS A 460 3.51 8.32 -21.35
C CYS A 460 4.07 7.11 -20.57
N LEU A 461 5.26 7.20 -20.02
CA LEU A 461 5.97 6.05 -19.44
C LEU A 461 5.19 5.33 -18.34
N PHE A 462 4.57 6.09 -17.45
CA PHE A 462 3.72 5.52 -16.38
C PHE A 462 2.24 5.54 -16.77
N CYS A 463 1.74 6.64 -17.30
CA CYS A 463 0.32 6.76 -17.66
C CYS A 463 -0.10 5.80 -18.77
N GLY A 464 0.77 5.49 -19.74
CA GLY A 464 0.45 4.58 -20.85
C GLY A 464 0.08 3.17 -20.36
N PRO A 465 0.99 2.45 -19.66
CA PRO A 465 0.68 1.14 -19.09
C PRO A 465 -0.49 1.18 -18.10
N LEU A 466 -0.58 2.21 -17.26
CA LEU A 466 -1.68 2.40 -16.33
C LEU A 466 -3.02 2.50 -17.07
N PHE A 467 -3.11 3.35 -18.08
CA PHE A 467 -4.32 3.53 -18.89
C PHE A 467 -4.73 2.22 -19.59
N LEU A 468 -3.79 1.50 -20.19
CA LEU A 468 -4.07 0.21 -20.84
C LEU A 468 -4.62 -0.82 -19.86
N THR A 469 -4.01 -0.90 -18.67
CA THR A 469 -4.49 -1.80 -17.61
C THR A 469 -5.91 -1.42 -17.16
N PHE A 470 -6.17 -0.13 -16.95
CA PHE A 470 -7.51 0.32 -16.56
C PHE A 470 -8.55 0.14 -17.67
N CYS A 471 -8.20 0.30 -18.95
CA CYS A 471 -9.08 -0.02 -20.07
C CYS A 471 -9.45 -1.50 -20.06
N PHE A 472 -8.47 -2.39 -19.87
CA PHE A 472 -8.71 -3.82 -19.76
C PHE A 472 -9.65 -4.15 -18.59
N LEU A 473 -9.32 -3.66 -17.37
CA LEU A 473 -10.13 -3.89 -16.17
C LEU A 473 -11.55 -3.33 -16.30
N ASN A 474 -11.69 -2.15 -16.91
CA ASN A 474 -13.00 -1.57 -17.16
C ASN A 474 -13.85 -2.41 -18.14
N THR A 475 -13.22 -2.98 -19.15
CA THR A 475 -13.91 -3.90 -20.08
C THR A 475 -14.38 -5.15 -19.36
N VAL A 476 -13.55 -5.72 -18.49
CA VAL A 476 -13.94 -6.87 -17.65
C VAL A 476 -15.10 -6.48 -16.72
N ALA A 477 -15.04 -5.30 -16.06
CA ALA A 477 -16.11 -4.84 -15.17
C ALA A 477 -17.45 -4.64 -15.90
N ILE A 478 -17.42 -4.12 -17.12
CA ILE A 478 -18.62 -3.97 -17.97
C ILE A 478 -19.20 -5.33 -18.33
N ALA A 479 -18.37 -6.29 -18.74
CA ALA A 479 -18.79 -7.65 -19.09
C ALA A 479 -19.50 -8.36 -17.92
N TYR A 480 -19.07 -8.10 -16.69
CA TYR A 480 -19.69 -8.65 -15.47
C TYR A 480 -20.81 -7.76 -14.89
N SER A 481 -21.15 -6.65 -15.53
CA SER A 481 -22.13 -5.67 -15.04
C SER A 481 -21.83 -5.17 -13.60
N ALA A 482 -20.54 -5.15 -13.24
CA ALA A 482 -20.10 -4.71 -11.92
C ALA A 482 -20.10 -3.18 -11.82
N THR A 483 -20.29 -2.66 -10.61
CA THR A 483 -20.28 -1.21 -10.37
C THR A 483 -18.90 -0.60 -10.36
N ALA A 484 -17.85 -1.43 -10.31
CA ALA A 484 -16.47 -1.02 -10.55
C ALA A 484 -16.25 -0.50 -11.98
N ALA A 485 -17.19 -0.76 -12.93
CA ALA A 485 -17.15 -0.19 -14.27
C ALA A 485 -17.25 1.35 -14.21
N LEU A 486 -16.24 2.03 -14.76
CA LEU A 486 -16.21 3.50 -14.77
C LEU A 486 -17.23 4.05 -15.77
N PRO A 487 -18.09 5.02 -15.37
CA PRO A 487 -18.96 5.73 -16.29
C PRO A 487 -18.16 6.51 -17.30
N PHE A 488 -18.68 6.64 -18.50
CA PHE A 488 -18.04 7.39 -19.59
C PHE A 488 -17.69 8.84 -19.17
N GLY A 489 -18.61 9.52 -18.45
CA GLY A 489 -18.35 10.87 -17.94
C GLY A 489 -17.12 10.96 -17.04
N THR A 490 -16.90 9.97 -16.17
CA THR A 490 -15.70 9.92 -15.29
C THR A 490 -14.43 9.72 -16.11
N ILE A 491 -14.46 8.88 -17.13
CA ILE A 491 -13.33 8.68 -18.05
C ILE A 491 -13.00 10.01 -18.73
N CYS A 492 -14.01 10.73 -19.25
CA CYS A 492 -13.84 12.05 -19.85
C CYS A 492 -13.20 13.04 -18.86
N VAL A 493 -13.65 13.09 -17.60
CA VAL A 493 -13.07 13.98 -16.58
C VAL A 493 -11.59 13.64 -16.33
N ILE A 494 -11.22 12.38 -16.22
CA ILE A 494 -9.82 11.95 -16.02
C ILE A 494 -8.97 12.38 -17.22
N VAL A 495 -9.45 12.15 -18.45
CA VAL A 495 -8.74 12.56 -19.67
C VAL A 495 -8.60 14.08 -19.73
N LEU A 496 -9.64 14.84 -19.36
CA LEU A 496 -9.58 16.30 -19.29
C LEU A 496 -8.57 16.78 -18.23
N ILE A 497 -8.50 16.19 -17.05
CA ILE A 497 -7.48 16.51 -16.05
C ILE A 497 -6.08 16.22 -16.60
N TRP A 498 -5.91 15.10 -17.28
CA TRP A 498 -4.63 14.74 -17.88
C TRP A 498 -4.20 15.72 -18.98
N THR A 499 -5.11 16.09 -19.87
CA THR A 499 -4.80 16.98 -21.02
C THR A 499 -4.68 18.45 -20.61
N LEU A 500 -5.51 18.95 -19.69
CA LEU A 500 -5.58 20.38 -19.34
C LEU A 500 -4.72 20.75 -18.12
N VAL A 501 -4.38 19.80 -17.26
CA VAL A 501 -3.59 20.06 -16.05
C VAL A 501 -2.24 19.33 -16.10
N THR A 502 -2.26 18.01 -16.22
CA THR A 502 -1.04 17.19 -16.15
C THR A 502 -0.09 17.50 -17.29
N PHE A 503 -0.57 17.51 -18.53
CA PHE A 503 0.28 17.75 -19.70
C PHE A 503 0.84 19.17 -19.76
N PRO A 504 0.08 20.27 -19.56
CA PRO A 504 0.64 21.61 -19.52
C PRO A 504 1.66 21.82 -18.40
N LEU A 505 1.41 21.29 -17.18
CA LEU A 505 2.38 21.35 -16.09
C LEU A 505 3.66 20.57 -16.42
N LEU A 506 3.54 19.42 -17.05
CA LEU A 506 4.67 18.62 -17.54
C LEU A 506 5.51 19.43 -18.53
N VAL A 507 4.86 20.11 -19.48
CA VAL A 507 5.52 20.97 -20.49
C VAL A 507 6.20 22.15 -19.82
N LEU A 508 5.54 22.84 -18.90
CA LEU A 508 6.14 23.96 -18.15
C LEU A 508 7.37 23.50 -17.37
N GLY A 509 7.29 22.36 -16.69
CA GLY A 509 8.42 21.73 -16.01
C GLY A 509 9.55 21.41 -17.00
N GLY A 510 9.23 20.87 -18.18
CA GLY A 510 10.19 20.57 -19.24
C GLY A 510 10.90 21.81 -19.78
N ILE A 511 10.17 22.90 -20.02
CA ILE A 511 10.76 24.19 -20.45
C ILE A 511 11.70 24.74 -19.36
N ALA A 512 11.27 24.71 -18.09
CA ALA A 512 12.11 25.12 -16.97
C ALA A 512 13.38 24.27 -16.87
N GLY A 513 13.26 22.95 -17.05
CA GLY A 513 14.38 22.02 -17.07
C GLY A 513 15.37 22.27 -18.22
N LYS A 514 14.87 22.59 -19.43
CA LYS A 514 15.70 22.97 -20.57
C LYS A 514 16.45 24.26 -20.30
N ASN A 515 15.81 25.24 -19.68
CA ASN A 515 16.40 26.55 -19.41
C ASN A 515 17.42 26.52 -18.25
N SER A 516 17.46 25.46 -17.47
CA SER A 516 18.34 25.32 -16.29
C SER A 516 19.81 25.12 -16.64
N LYS A 517 20.28 25.20 -17.84
CA LYS A 517 21.69 25.18 -18.32
C LYS A 517 22.73 24.55 -17.36
N SER A 518 22.31 23.59 -16.51
CA SER A 518 23.19 22.89 -15.58
C SER A 518 23.98 21.83 -16.35
N GLU A 519 25.31 21.91 -16.29
CA GLU A 519 26.19 20.90 -16.84
C GLU A 519 26.25 19.67 -15.92
N PHE A 520 26.53 18.53 -16.56
CA PHE A 520 26.73 17.31 -15.77
C PHE A 520 28.08 17.38 -15.04
N GLN A 521 28.05 17.46 -13.71
CA GLN A 521 29.26 17.52 -12.89
C GLN A 521 29.92 16.14 -12.83
N ALA A 522 30.84 15.87 -13.76
CA ALA A 522 31.72 14.70 -13.71
C ALA A 522 33.07 15.12 -13.09
N PRO A 523 33.56 14.48 -12.03
CA PRO A 523 34.88 14.73 -11.47
C PRO A 523 36.03 14.42 -12.43
N CYS A 524 35.87 13.42 -13.30
CA CYS A 524 36.88 12.93 -14.24
C CYS A 524 36.42 13.10 -15.68
N ARG A 525 37.36 13.35 -16.61
CA ARG A 525 37.07 13.45 -18.05
C ARG A 525 36.82 12.07 -18.66
N THR A 526 35.86 11.97 -19.57
CA THR A 526 35.55 10.72 -20.27
C THR A 526 36.50 10.49 -21.45
N THR A 527 37.06 9.28 -21.54
CA THR A 527 37.94 8.84 -22.63
C THR A 527 37.17 8.68 -23.95
N LYS A 528 37.88 8.77 -25.13
CA LYS A 528 37.23 8.58 -26.45
C LYS A 528 36.75 7.13 -26.63
N TYR A 529 37.57 6.17 -26.30
CA TYR A 529 37.30 4.74 -26.47
C TYR A 529 37.00 4.11 -25.12
N PRO A 530 35.90 3.32 -25.01
CA PRO A 530 35.60 2.59 -23.78
C PRO A 530 36.62 1.47 -23.59
N ARG A 531 37.01 1.23 -22.33
CA ARG A 531 37.80 0.05 -21.97
C ARG A 531 36.95 -1.22 -22.05
N GLU A 532 37.61 -2.34 -22.33
CA GLU A 532 36.96 -3.64 -22.32
C GLU A 532 36.62 -4.05 -20.90
N ILE A 533 35.41 -4.56 -20.70
CA ILE A 533 34.94 -5.03 -19.39
C ILE A 533 35.45 -6.46 -19.22
N PRO A 534 36.16 -6.79 -18.11
CA PRO A 534 36.61 -8.17 -17.85
C PRO A 534 35.44 -9.17 -17.83
N PRO A 535 35.67 -10.43 -18.20
CA PRO A 535 34.60 -11.44 -18.17
C PRO A 535 34.07 -11.64 -16.77
N LEU A 536 32.79 -11.34 -16.56
CA LEU A 536 32.14 -11.40 -15.27
C LEU A 536 31.67 -12.82 -14.95
N PRO A 537 31.91 -13.33 -13.72
CA PRO A 537 31.32 -14.58 -13.26
C PRO A 537 29.78 -14.44 -13.21
N TRP A 538 29.06 -15.56 -13.40
CA TRP A 538 27.59 -15.59 -13.52
C TRP A 538 26.85 -14.84 -12.40
N TYR A 539 27.34 -14.88 -11.17
CA TYR A 539 26.72 -14.22 -10.01
C TYR A 539 26.90 -12.68 -9.99
N ARG A 540 27.76 -12.12 -10.83
CA ARG A 540 27.96 -10.68 -11.04
C ARG A 540 27.19 -10.13 -12.23
N THR A 541 26.45 -10.97 -12.96
CA THR A 541 25.60 -10.52 -14.04
C THR A 541 24.39 -9.75 -13.50
N THR A 542 23.68 -9.03 -14.37
CA THR A 542 22.59 -8.12 -13.96
C THR A 542 21.47 -8.83 -13.20
N VAL A 543 21.03 -10.02 -13.66
CA VAL A 543 19.87 -10.71 -13.08
C VAL A 543 20.14 -11.19 -11.64
N PRO A 544 21.23 -11.92 -11.33
CA PRO A 544 21.56 -12.27 -9.94
C PRO A 544 21.75 -11.06 -9.02
N GLN A 545 22.34 -9.97 -9.54
CA GLN A 545 22.48 -8.75 -8.75
C GLN A 545 21.11 -8.11 -8.44
N MET A 546 20.19 -8.05 -9.41
CA MET A 546 18.81 -7.60 -9.18
C MET A 546 18.11 -8.50 -8.15
N ALA A 547 18.32 -9.80 -8.20
CA ALA A 547 17.74 -10.71 -7.21
C ALA A 547 18.25 -10.42 -5.79
N MET A 548 19.55 -10.23 -5.61
CA MET A 548 20.12 -9.86 -4.31
C MET A 548 19.66 -8.47 -3.84
N ALA A 549 19.63 -7.50 -4.76
CA ALA A 549 19.24 -6.12 -4.46
C ALA A 549 17.78 -6.00 -4.03
N GLY A 550 16.87 -6.71 -4.70
CA GLY A 550 15.45 -6.64 -4.41
C GLY A 550 15.02 -7.45 -3.19
N PHE A 551 15.70 -8.57 -2.93
CA PHE A 551 15.35 -9.46 -1.82
C PHE A 551 15.52 -8.80 -0.44
N LEU A 552 16.59 -8.05 -0.22
CA LEU A 552 16.87 -7.43 1.09
C LEU A 552 15.82 -6.35 1.46
N PRO A 553 15.52 -5.35 0.61
CA PRO A 553 14.45 -4.39 0.90
C PRO A 553 13.08 -5.07 1.03
N PHE A 554 12.79 -6.09 0.19
CA PHE A 554 11.56 -6.87 0.29
C PHE A 554 11.45 -7.58 1.65
N SER A 555 12.52 -8.19 2.14
CA SER A 555 12.51 -8.85 3.46
C SER A 555 12.24 -7.87 4.61
N ALA A 556 12.63 -6.61 4.45
CA ALA A 556 12.36 -5.56 5.42
C ALA A 556 10.88 -5.21 5.53
N ILE A 557 10.16 -5.25 4.40
CA ILE A 557 8.74 -4.87 4.34
C ILE A 557 7.78 -6.05 4.33
N TYR A 558 8.28 -7.29 4.33
CA TYR A 558 7.48 -8.50 4.15
C TYR A 558 6.32 -8.63 5.15
N ILE A 559 6.58 -8.35 6.43
CA ILE A 559 5.55 -8.43 7.49
C ILE A 559 4.47 -7.40 7.26
N GLU A 560 4.84 -6.15 6.98
CA GLU A 560 3.90 -5.08 6.70
C GLU A 560 3.09 -5.34 5.43
N LEU A 561 3.75 -5.88 4.42
CA LEU A 561 3.11 -6.25 3.16
C LEU A 561 2.02 -7.31 3.39
N TYR A 562 2.26 -8.29 4.26
CA TYR A 562 1.26 -9.27 4.65
C TYR A 562 0.02 -8.61 5.25
N TYR A 563 0.19 -7.66 6.18
CA TYR A 563 -0.94 -6.95 6.78
C TYR A 563 -1.66 -6.03 5.80
N ILE A 564 -0.92 -5.34 4.90
CA ILE A 564 -1.51 -4.52 3.84
C ILE A 564 -2.38 -5.39 2.92
N PHE A 565 -1.87 -6.54 2.48
CA PHE A 565 -2.63 -7.46 1.63
C PHE A 565 -3.86 -8.02 2.35
N ALA A 566 -3.70 -8.40 3.62
CA ALA A 566 -4.82 -8.85 4.44
C ALA A 566 -5.86 -7.75 4.69
N SER A 567 -5.46 -6.47 4.67
CA SER A 567 -6.38 -5.33 4.78
C SER A 567 -7.08 -5.00 3.47
N VAL A 568 -6.34 -4.97 2.36
CA VAL A 568 -6.86 -4.56 1.04
C VAL A 568 -7.66 -5.70 0.38
N TRP A 569 -7.13 -6.91 0.41
CA TRP A 569 -7.66 -8.08 -0.31
C TRP A 569 -8.25 -9.15 0.60
N GLY A 570 -8.18 -8.98 1.89
CA GLY A 570 -8.71 -9.88 2.91
C GLY A 570 -9.71 -9.16 3.79
N HIS A 571 -9.81 -9.66 5.01
CA HIS A 571 -10.86 -9.29 5.95
C HIS A 571 -10.35 -8.54 7.18
N ARG A 572 -9.15 -7.97 7.12
CA ARG A 572 -8.53 -7.33 8.28
C ARG A 572 -8.44 -5.83 8.05
N ILE A 573 -8.76 -5.06 9.08
CA ILE A 573 -8.57 -3.61 9.05
C ILE A 573 -7.15 -3.33 9.55
N TYR A 574 -6.29 -2.87 8.63
CA TYR A 574 -4.96 -2.41 8.97
C TYR A 574 -4.72 -1.09 8.27
N THR A 575 -4.80 0.00 8.99
CA THR A 575 -4.60 1.35 8.45
C THR A 575 -3.88 2.24 9.45
N ILE A 576 -2.69 1.82 9.88
CA ILE A 576 -1.83 2.67 10.69
C ILE A 576 -0.83 3.36 9.77
N TYR A 577 -1.23 4.47 9.18
CA TYR A 577 -0.40 5.25 8.25
C TYR A 577 0.96 5.65 8.81
N SER A 578 1.07 5.88 10.13
CA SER A 578 2.33 6.20 10.78
C SER A 578 3.35 5.07 10.69
N ILE A 579 2.90 3.82 10.87
CA ILE A 579 3.76 2.64 10.72
C ILE A 579 4.18 2.48 9.26
N LEU A 580 3.24 2.60 8.34
CA LEU A 580 3.52 2.50 6.90
C LEU A 580 4.52 3.57 6.45
N PHE A 581 4.45 4.77 7.01
CA PHE A 581 5.41 5.84 6.72
C PHE A 581 6.82 5.50 7.23
N ILE A 582 6.96 4.97 8.46
CA ILE A 582 8.25 4.53 9.00
C ILE A 582 8.84 3.41 8.14
N VAL A 583 8.03 2.42 7.77
CA VAL A 583 8.44 1.31 6.91
C VAL A 583 8.85 1.81 5.52
N PHE A 584 8.16 2.80 4.98
CA PHE A 584 8.54 3.44 3.72
C PHE A 584 9.92 4.11 3.81
N ILE A 585 10.23 4.84 4.89
CA ILE A 585 11.54 5.44 5.12
C ILE A 585 12.62 4.36 5.20
N ILE A 586 12.37 3.29 5.95
CA ILE A 586 13.31 2.15 6.07
C ILE A 586 13.55 1.53 4.70
N LEU A 587 12.51 1.32 3.91
CA LEU A 587 12.61 0.81 2.54
C LEU A 587 13.52 1.67 1.67
N LEU A 588 13.40 3.00 1.74
CA LEU A 588 14.25 3.92 0.99
C LEU A 588 15.71 3.82 1.43
N ILE A 589 15.96 3.79 2.75
CA ILE A 589 17.31 3.67 3.31
C ILE A 589 17.97 2.37 2.85
N VAL A 590 17.30 1.23 3.01
CA VAL A 590 17.83 -0.08 2.64
C VAL A 590 18.10 -0.17 1.14
N THR A 591 17.17 0.31 0.32
CA THR A 591 17.35 0.34 -1.14
C THR A 591 18.55 1.20 -1.54
N ALA A 592 18.74 2.38 -0.95
CA ALA A 592 19.87 3.24 -1.21
C ALA A 592 21.19 2.55 -0.84
N PHE A 593 21.30 1.99 0.37
CA PHE A 593 22.54 1.35 0.85
C PHE A 593 22.91 0.11 0.05
N ILE A 594 21.94 -0.76 -0.26
CA ILE A 594 22.24 -1.98 -1.03
C ILE A 594 22.64 -1.64 -2.46
N THR A 595 22.01 -0.64 -3.07
CA THR A 595 22.36 -0.21 -4.43
C THR A 595 23.75 0.42 -4.46
N VAL A 596 24.11 1.24 -3.48
CA VAL A 596 25.45 1.81 -3.34
C VAL A 596 26.49 0.71 -3.18
N ALA A 597 26.25 -0.27 -2.29
CA ALA A 597 27.17 -1.39 -2.08
C ALA A 597 27.40 -2.22 -3.34
N LEU A 598 26.32 -2.55 -4.08
CA LEU A 598 26.43 -3.30 -5.33
C LEU A 598 27.15 -2.49 -6.42
N THR A 599 26.89 -1.19 -6.51
CA THR A 599 27.61 -0.30 -7.43
C THR A 599 29.09 -0.25 -7.11
N TYR A 600 29.47 -0.15 -5.82
CA TYR A 600 30.87 -0.22 -5.41
C TYR A 600 31.53 -1.54 -5.85
N PHE A 601 30.92 -2.70 -5.58
CA PHE A 601 31.45 -4.00 -6.02
C PHE A 601 31.53 -4.16 -7.52
N GLN A 602 30.66 -3.49 -8.28
CA GLN A 602 30.70 -3.46 -9.73
C GLN A 602 31.90 -2.64 -10.23
N LEU A 603 32.08 -1.44 -9.71
CA LEU A 603 33.22 -0.57 -10.05
C LEU A 603 34.56 -1.21 -9.63
N ALA A 604 34.63 -1.85 -8.45
CA ALA A 604 35.79 -2.61 -7.99
C ALA A 604 36.12 -3.83 -8.89
N ALA A 605 35.17 -4.29 -9.71
CA ALA A 605 35.37 -5.31 -10.73
C ALA A 605 35.64 -4.73 -12.13
N GLU A 606 35.98 -3.44 -12.19
CA GLU A 606 36.31 -2.70 -13.43
C GLU A 606 35.18 -2.63 -14.46
N ASP A 607 33.91 -2.78 -14.02
CA ASP A 607 32.72 -2.66 -14.86
C ASP A 607 32.14 -1.25 -14.75
N HIS A 608 32.26 -0.48 -15.83
CA HIS A 608 31.83 0.91 -15.89
C HIS A 608 30.34 1.09 -16.29
N GLU A 609 29.62 0.02 -16.69
CA GLU A 609 28.20 0.11 -17.09
C GLU A 609 27.25 0.08 -15.90
N TRP A 610 27.44 0.95 -14.89
CA TRP A 610 26.68 0.94 -13.63
C TRP A 610 25.34 1.68 -13.68
N TRP A 611 25.09 2.57 -14.64
CA TRP A 611 23.91 3.44 -14.69
C TRP A 611 22.59 2.68 -14.70
N TRP A 612 22.35 1.89 -15.72
CA TRP A 612 21.15 1.08 -15.80
C TRP A 612 21.12 0.01 -14.73
N ARG A 613 22.25 -0.55 -14.39
CA ARG A 613 22.33 -1.60 -13.38
C ARG A 613 21.91 -1.11 -12.00
N SER A 614 22.36 0.07 -11.57
CA SER A 614 21.94 0.68 -10.31
C SER A 614 20.44 1.00 -10.29
N PHE A 615 19.88 1.48 -11.42
CA PHE A 615 18.45 1.71 -11.53
C PHE A 615 17.64 0.41 -11.43
N LEU A 616 18.03 -0.62 -12.17
CA LEU A 616 17.37 -1.93 -12.17
C LEU A 616 17.46 -2.64 -10.81
N CYS A 617 18.63 -2.57 -10.16
CA CYS A 617 18.83 -3.10 -8.81
C CYS A 617 17.95 -2.39 -7.79
N GLY A 618 17.89 -1.05 -7.81
CA GLY A 618 17.00 -0.30 -6.93
C GLY A 618 15.52 -0.63 -7.14
N GLY A 619 15.10 -0.75 -8.41
CA GLY A 619 13.71 -1.08 -8.76
C GLY A 619 13.31 -2.54 -8.54
N SER A 620 14.26 -3.46 -8.45
CA SER A 620 13.99 -4.92 -8.41
C SER A 620 13.12 -5.38 -7.25
N THR A 621 13.02 -4.61 -6.16
CA THR A 621 12.07 -4.84 -5.06
C THR A 621 10.63 -4.95 -5.56
N GLY A 622 10.24 -4.20 -6.60
CA GLY A 622 8.92 -4.28 -7.22
C GLY A 622 8.60 -5.67 -7.77
N PHE A 623 9.58 -6.37 -8.33
CA PHE A 623 9.39 -7.75 -8.82
C PHE A 623 9.17 -8.74 -7.66
N PHE A 624 9.85 -8.55 -6.52
CA PHE A 624 9.65 -9.38 -5.33
C PHE A 624 8.27 -9.17 -4.72
N VAL A 625 7.78 -7.92 -4.69
CA VAL A 625 6.42 -7.61 -4.26
C VAL A 625 5.40 -8.29 -5.19
N TYR A 626 5.62 -8.26 -6.51
CA TYR A 626 4.75 -8.96 -7.44
C TYR A 626 4.80 -10.49 -7.31
N GLY A 627 6.00 -11.04 -7.06
CA GLY A 627 6.15 -12.45 -6.71
C GLY A 627 5.40 -12.84 -5.43
N TYR A 628 5.38 -11.94 -4.43
CA TYR A 628 4.58 -12.11 -3.23
C TYR A 628 3.07 -12.08 -3.51
N CYS A 629 2.60 -11.31 -4.51
CA CYS A 629 1.21 -11.33 -4.96
C CYS A 629 0.79 -12.72 -5.44
N LEU A 630 1.65 -13.40 -6.20
CA LEU A 630 1.40 -14.78 -6.64
C LEU A 630 1.28 -15.73 -5.45
N TYR A 631 2.22 -15.64 -4.49
CA TYR A 631 2.14 -16.44 -3.26
C TYR A 631 0.85 -16.17 -2.48
N TYR A 632 0.47 -14.90 -2.29
CA TYR A 632 -0.74 -14.53 -1.57
C TYR A 632 -2.00 -15.07 -2.24
N TYR A 633 -2.08 -14.94 -3.57
CA TYR A 633 -3.21 -15.44 -4.35
C TYR A 633 -3.42 -16.95 -4.18
N TYR A 634 -2.35 -17.75 -4.30
CA TYR A 634 -2.45 -19.21 -4.23
C TYR A 634 -2.53 -19.76 -2.79
N ALA A 635 -1.86 -19.13 -1.83
CA ALA A 635 -1.71 -19.70 -0.48
C ALA A 635 -2.61 -19.08 0.58
N ARG A 636 -3.14 -17.88 0.35
CA ARG A 636 -3.83 -17.09 1.39
C ARG A 636 -5.17 -16.50 0.97
N SER A 637 -5.50 -16.51 -0.31
CA SER A 637 -6.75 -15.95 -0.79
C SER A 637 -7.68 -17.04 -1.32
N ASP A 638 -8.98 -16.86 -1.08
CA ASP A 638 -10.06 -17.70 -1.63
C ASP A 638 -10.65 -17.07 -2.90
N MET A 639 -9.86 -16.25 -3.59
CA MET A 639 -10.30 -15.57 -4.81
C MET A 639 -10.56 -16.59 -5.91
N SER A 640 -11.75 -16.54 -6.47
CA SER A 640 -12.16 -17.40 -7.57
C SER A 640 -12.85 -16.54 -8.65
N GLY A 641 -12.66 -16.94 -9.90
CA GLY A 641 -13.28 -16.24 -11.02
C GLY A 641 -12.37 -15.23 -11.72
N PHE A 642 -12.64 -15.07 -13.01
CA PHE A 642 -11.80 -14.26 -13.91
C PHE A 642 -11.79 -12.77 -13.51
N MET A 643 -12.91 -12.22 -13.04
CA MET A 643 -12.99 -10.83 -12.65
C MET A 643 -12.08 -10.52 -11.46
N GLN A 644 -12.18 -11.28 -10.36
CA GLN A 644 -11.36 -11.06 -9.17
C GLN A 644 -9.87 -11.22 -9.47
N THR A 645 -9.51 -12.27 -10.21
CA THR A 645 -8.14 -12.52 -10.63
C THR A 645 -7.58 -11.38 -11.47
N SER A 646 -8.35 -10.91 -12.46
CA SER A 646 -7.94 -9.81 -13.34
C SER A 646 -7.72 -8.50 -12.56
N PHE A 647 -8.64 -8.15 -11.67
CA PHE A 647 -8.52 -6.95 -10.84
C PHE A 647 -7.36 -7.04 -9.87
N PHE A 648 -7.18 -8.18 -9.20
CA PHE A 648 -6.07 -8.41 -8.29
C PHE A 648 -4.71 -8.21 -8.99
N PHE A 649 -4.45 -8.97 -10.05
CA PHE A 649 -3.18 -8.89 -10.74
C PHE A 649 -2.99 -7.58 -11.52
N GLY A 650 -4.06 -7.00 -12.07
CA GLY A 650 -3.99 -5.71 -12.77
C GLY A 650 -3.61 -4.56 -11.85
N TYR A 651 -4.27 -4.41 -10.69
CA TYR A 651 -3.92 -3.38 -9.71
C TYR A 651 -2.52 -3.60 -9.14
N MET A 652 -2.17 -4.84 -8.80
CA MET A 652 -0.85 -5.14 -8.26
C MET A 652 0.27 -4.92 -9.28
N ALA A 653 0.04 -5.18 -10.56
CA ALA A 653 0.99 -4.88 -11.62
C ALA A 653 1.27 -3.36 -11.69
N CYS A 654 0.23 -2.51 -11.65
CA CYS A 654 0.38 -1.06 -11.65
C CYS A 654 1.15 -0.55 -10.42
N ILE A 655 0.83 -1.07 -9.23
CA ILE A 655 1.50 -0.69 -7.98
C ILE A 655 2.97 -1.13 -8.01
N CYS A 656 3.26 -2.37 -8.39
CA CYS A 656 4.63 -2.89 -8.47
C CYS A 656 5.46 -2.16 -9.52
N TYR A 657 4.85 -1.75 -10.64
CA TYR A 657 5.51 -0.93 -11.65
C TYR A 657 5.84 0.48 -11.12
N ALA A 658 4.93 1.09 -10.37
CA ALA A 658 5.20 2.36 -9.68
C ALA A 658 6.37 2.23 -8.68
N PHE A 659 6.40 1.17 -7.87
CA PHE A 659 7.51 0.87 -6.97
C PHE A 659 8.83 0.67 -7.73
N PHE A 660 8.81 -0.05 -8.84
CA PHE A 660 9.98 -0.27 -9.68
C PHE A 660 10.59 1.05 -10.16
N LEU A 661 9.79 1.96 -10.71
CA LEU A 661 10.26 3.26 -11.20
C LEU A 661 10.75 4.16 -10.04
N MET A 662 10.01 4.21 -8.94
CA MET A 662 10.32 5.03 -7.79
C MET A 662 11.62 4.59 -7.10
N LEU A 663 11.73 3.31 -6.75
CA LEU A 663 12.89 2.76 -6.06
C LEU A 663 14.12 2.68 -6.98
N GLY A 664 13.90 2.46 -8.28
CA GLY A 664 14.96 2.54 -9.28
C GLY A 664 15.59 3.93 -9.34
N MET A 665 14.77 4.98 -9.31
CA MET A 665 15.25 6.36 -9.22
C MET A 665 16.04 6.61 -7.92
N VAL A 666 15.53 6.15 -6.78
CA VAL A 666 16.19 6.30 -5.47
C VAL A 666 17.56 5.60 -5.48
N GLY A 667 17.60 4.34 -5.93
CA GLY A 667 18.84 3.56 -6.02
C GLY A 667 19.88 4.25 -6.92
N PHE A 668 19.47 4.66 -8.12
CA PHE A 668 20.37 5.38 -9.02
C PHE A 668 20.88 6.69 -8.43
N ARG A 669 20.02 7.51 -7.81
CA ARG A 669 20.43 8.78 -7.20
C ARG A 669 21.44 8.58 -6.07
N ALA A 670 21.22 7.58 -5.23
CA ALA A 670 22.16 7.21 -4.18
C ALA A 670 23.50 6.74 -4.76
N ALA A 671 23.48 5.87 -5.76
CA ALA A 671 24.67 5.39 -6.45
C ALA A 671 25.44 6.55 -7.13
N LEU A 672 24.75 7.46 -7.84
CA LEU A 672 25.37 8.62 -8.48
C LEU A 672 26.05 9.55 -7.45
N PHE A 673 25.39 9.80 -6.32
CA PHE A 673 25.96 10.61 -5.24
C PHE A 673 27.23 9.94 -4.69
N PHE A 674 27.20 8.64 -4.45
CA PHE A 674 28.34 7.86 -3.98
C PHE A 674 29.49 7.87 -4.99
N VAL A 675 29.23 7.56 -6.26
CA VAL A 675 30.25 7.53 -7.32
C VAL A 675 30.91 8.91 -7.48
N ARG A 676 30.13 9.98 -7.50
CA ARG A 676 30.69 11.35 -7.51
C ARG A 676 31.57 11.64 -6.31
N HIS A 677 31.19 11.13 -5.14
CA HIS A 677 31.97 11.35 -3.90
C HIS A 677 33.33 10.65 -3.95
N ILE A 678 33.38 9.37 -4.34
CA ILE A 678 34.65 8.62 -4.38
C ILE A 678 35.62 9.18 -5.43
N TYR A 679 35.13 9.49 -6.65
CA TYR A 679 36.00 10.03 -7.70
C TYR A 679 36.38 11.50 -7.49
N LYS A 680 35.65 12.26 -6.66
CA LYS A 680 36.07 13.60 -6.22
C LYS A 680 37.16 13.56 -5.17
N SER A 681 37.27 12.45 -4.43
CA SER A 681 38.23 12.29 -3.34
C SER A 681 39.59 11.76 -3.79
N ILE A 682 39.77 11.39 -5.06
CA ILE A 682 41.04 10.99 -5.66
C ILE A 682 41.48 12.00 -6.71
N LYS A 683 42.80 12.08 -6.93
CA LYS A 683 43.34 12.82 -8.05
C LYS A 683 43.15 11.99 -9.32
N CYS A 684 42.31 12.46 -10.24
CA CYS A 684 42.21 11.92 -11.60
C CYS A 684 43.06 12.81 -12.51
N GLU A 685 44.15 12.30 -13.00
CA GLU A 685 44.96 12.96 -14.02
C GLU A 685 44.30 12.96 -15.39
#